data_be42010546ddfc0e79b649d1450baa93
#
_entry.id   be42010546ddfc0e79b649d1450baa93
#
_cell.length_a   1.000
_cell.length_b   1.000
_cell.length_c   1.000
_cell.angle_alpha   90.00
_cell.angle_beta   90.00
_cell.angle_gamma   90.00
#
_symmetry.space_group_name_H-M   'P 1'
#
loop_
_entity.id
_entity.type
_entity.pdbx_description
1 polymer ?
#
loop_
_entity_poly.entity_id
_entity_poly.type
_entity_poly.pdbx_seq_one_letter_code
_entity_poly.pdbx_strand_id
1 'polypeptide(L)'
;METLNLIKNDSWLEAYADAINGRHQHALNKESELTNKGKQTLSDFATGYLYFGLHRTSKGWIFREWAPNATEIYLVGTFNDWTEKKEYSLNRLNNGNWEITLPDNALKHGDLYKLMIHWESGCGERIPAWATRVVQDEKTRIFSAQVWTPQNPYKMKRKAFEPTTTPLLIYECHIGMAQQEEKVGSYKEFREKTLPRIVKAGYNCIQFMALQEHPYYGSFGYHVSNFFAASSRYGTPDELKELIDTAHGLGISVIMDIVHSHAIKNEIEGLGNFAGDPNQYFYPGPRHEHPAWDSLCFDYGKNEVMHFLLSNCKYWLEEYQLDGFRFDGVTSMLYYSHGLGENFSDYSDYYNGHQDDNAICYLTLANKLVHEVNPKAITIAEEVSGMPGLATKIEDGGYGFDYRMAMNIPDFWIKTITDHIDEDWKPSSMFWEVTNRRKDEKTISYTESHDQALVGDKTIIFRLIDADMYWHMQKGDESYIVHRGIALHKMIRLLTATTINGGYLNFMGNEFGHPEWIDFPREGNGWSYKYARRQWDLVDNEKLTYHYMGDFDADMLKLIKGINDFQNTDIQEIWHNDSDQVLVYMRKDYIFVFNFNPKKSFTDYGFLVTPGTYETILNTDNPIYGGYGLTDDKVKHFTISDELYKKEKKEWLKLYIPARTGVVLRKTN
;
A
#
# COMPACT_ATOMS: atom_id res chain seq x y z
N MET A 1 22.71 -27.38 11.66
CA MET A 1 22.32 -26.35 10.68
C MET A 1 23.15 -25.11 10.97
N GLU A 2 23.54 -24.37 9.96
CA GLU A 2 24.16 -23.06 10.17
C GLU A 2 23.13 -22.11 10.75
N THR A 3 23.52 -21.28 11.72
CA THR A 3 22.59 -20.29 12.34
C THR A 3 22.18 -19.27 11.30
N LEU A 4 20.88 -19.03 11.15
CA LEU A 4 20.33 -18.04 10.22
C LEU A 4 20.79 -16.63 10.57
N ASN A 5 21.01 -15.78 9.57
CA ASN A 5 21.50 -14.41 9.79
C ASN A 5 20.54 -13.55 10.62
N LEU A 6 19.24 -13.77 10.49
CA LEU A 6 18.22 -13.11 11.35
C LEU A 6 18.55 -13.28 12.83
N ILE A 7 18.93 -14.50 13.26
CA ILE A 7 19.29 -14.81 14.65
C ILE A 7 20.66 -14.22 15.00
N LYS A 8 21.65 -14.29 14.07
CA LYS A 8 22.98 -13.71 14.30
C LYS A 8 22.95 -12.20 14.48
N ASN A 9 22.06 -11.51 13.74
CA ASN A 9 21.95 -10.05 13.76
C ASN A 9 21.19 -9.51 14.97
N ASP A 10 20.39 -10.35 15.63
CA ASP A 10 19.60 -10.00 16.81
C ASP A 10 19.71 -11.12 17.86
N SER A 11 20.61 -10.96 18.83
CA SER A 11 20.88 -11.97 19.87
C SER A 11 19.68 -12.28 20.76
N TRP A 12 18.68 -11.40 20.84
CA TRP A 12 17.43 -11.69 21.56
C TRP A 12 16.61 -12.80 20.90
N LEU A 13 16.84 -13.08 19.61
CA LEU A 13 16.20 -14.16 18.88
C LEU A 13 16.83 -15.54 19.12
N GLU A 14 17.97 -15.64 19.79
CA GLU A 14 18.63 -16.94 20.10
C GLU A 14 17.70 -17.86 20.89
N ALA A 15 16.93 -17.30 21.83
CA ALA A 15 15.96 -18.07 22.64
C ALA A 15 14.83 -18.68 21.78
N TYR A 16 14.59 -18.18 20.59
CA TYR A 16 13.52 -18.59 19.68
C TYR A 16 14.03 -19.25 18.39
N ALA A 17 15.31 -19.63 18.38
CA ALA A 17 15.98 -20.21 17.22
C ALA A 17 15.25 -21.43 16.65
N ASP A 18 14.71 -22.30 17.51
CA ASP A 18 13.97 -23.49 17.08
C ASP A 18 12.69 -23.12 16.32
N ALA A 19 11.94 -22.13 16.78
CA ALA A 19 10.72 -21.67 16.10
C ALA A 19 11.05 -21.01 14.76
N ILE A 20 12.08 -20.17 14.72
CA ILE A 20 12.53 -19.50 13.48
C ILE A 20 13.01 -20.52 12.43
N ASN A 21 13.89 -21.47 12.86
CA ASN A 21 14.34 -22.56 11.99
C ASN A 21 13.19 -23.46 11.56
N GLY A 22 12.22 -23.72 12.44
CA GLY A 22 11.02 -24.51 12.14
C GLY A 22 10.18 -23.87 11.03
N ARG A 23 9.90 -22.57 11.12
CA ARG A 23 9.15 -21.81 10.10
C ARG A 23 9.90 -21.78 8.77
N HIS A 24 11.19 -21.50 8.80
CA HIS A 24 12.04 -21.51 7.61
C HIS A 24 12.00 -22.89 6.92
N GLN A 25 12.20 -23.99 7.69
CA GLN A 25 12.14 -25.34 7.15
C GLN A 25 10.74 -25.73 6.67
N HIS A 26 9.67 -25.24 7.32
CA HIS A 26 8.30 -25.46 6.88
C HIS A 26 8.08 -24.86 5.49
N ALA A 27 8.52 -23.63 5.23
CA ALA A 27 8.44 -23.00 3.91
C ALA A 27 9.22 -23.78 2.84
N LEU A 28 10.46 -24.23 3.14
CA LEU A 28 11.26 -25.04 2.22
C LEU A 28 10.61 -26.39 1.90
N ASN A 29 10.03 -27.05 2.90
CA ASN A 29 9.35 -28.32 2.72
C ASN A 29 8.08 -28.15 1.85
N LYS A 30 7.29 -27.10 2.13
CA LYS A 30 6.09 -26.79 1.34
C LYS A 30 6.45 -26.44 -0.10
N GLU A 31 7.47 -25.65 -0.32
CA GLU A 31 7.99 -25.37 -1.67
C GLU A 31 8.37 -26.66 -2.39
N SER A 32 9.14 -27.53 -1.73
CA SER A 32 9.53 -28.83 -2.29
C SER A 32 8.32 -29.70 -2.65
N GLU A 33 7.26 -29.67 -1.82
CA GLU A 33 5.99 -30.37 -2.10
C GLU A 33 5.32 -29.81 -3.36
N LEU A 34 5.10 -28.48 -3.42
CA LEU A 34 4.40 -27.80 -4.51
C LEU A 34 5.17 -27.87 -5.84
N THR A 35 6.50 -27.88 -5.77
CA THR A 35 7.38 -27.93 -6.94
C THR A 35 7.75 -29.38 -7.36
N ASN A 36 7.08 -30.38 -6.80
CA ASN A 36 7.38 -31.80 -7.06
C ASN A 36 8.88 -32.11 -6.85
N LYS A 37 9.39 -31.75 -5.69
CA LYS A 37 10.81 -31.88 -5.28
C LYS A 37 11.79 -31.15 -6.21
N GLY A 38 11.44 -29.92 -6.59
CA GLY A 38 12.27 -29.06 -7.42
C GLY A 38 12.31 -29.43 -8.91
N LYS A 39 11.39 -30.26 -9.39
CA LYS A 39 11.24 -30.56 -10.82
C LYS A 39 10.62 -29.44 -11.62
N GLN A 40 9.97 -28.52 -10.96
CA GLN A 40 9.40 -27.28 -11.48
C GLN A 40 9.66 -26.14 -10.49
N THR A 41 9.55 -24.89 -10.95
CA THR A 41 9.65 -23.71 -10.12
C THR A 41 8.32 -23.39 -9.45
N LEU A 42 8.29 -22.47 -8.48
CA LEU A 42 7.03 -21.91 -7.96
C LEU A 42 6.26 -21.19 -9.06
N SER A 43 6.96 -20.51 -9.96
CA SER A 43 6.36 -19.86 -11.12
C SER A 43 5.68 -20.85 -12.06
N ASP A 44 6.24 -22.07 -12.25
CA ASP A 44 5.59 -23.13 -13.03
C ASP A 44 4.36 -23.70 -12.30
N PHE A 45 4.41 -23.78 -10.97
CA PHE A 45 3.27 -24.22 -10.17
C PHE A 45 2.12 -23.19 -10.22
N ALA A 46 2.42 -21.91 -10.12
CA ALA A 46 1.44 -20.82 -10.02
C ALA A 46 0.84 -20.43 -11.39
N THR A 47 0.34 -21.40 -12.15
CA THR A 47 -0.21 -21.23 -13.51
C THR A 47 -1.69 -21.53 -13.60
N GLY A 48 -2.40 -21.55 -12.47
CA GLY A 48 -3.82 -21.92 -12.43
C GLY A 48 -4.70 -21.09 -13.35
N TYR A 49 -4.41 -19.79 -13.48
CA TYR A 49 -5.14 -18.87 -14.37
C TYR A 49 -4.98 -19.21 -15.87
N LEU A 50 -3.99 -19.99 -16.25
CA LEU A 50 -3.83 -20.52 -17.63
C LEU A 50 -4.59 -21.83 -17.85
N TYR A 51 -4.99 -22.51 -16.79
CA TYR A 51 -5.68 -23.78 -16.82
C TYR A 51 -7.17 -23.65 -16.48
N PHE A 52 -7.51 -23.02 -15.37
CA PHE A 52 -8.88 -22.78 -14.91
C PHE A 52 -9.49 -21.55 -15.55
N GLY A 53 -10.83 -21.43 -15.48
CA GLY A 53 -11.60 -20.35 -16.11
C GLY A 53 -11.90 -20.64 -17.58
N LEU A 54 -12.30 -19.62 -18.30
CA LEU A 54 -12.73 -19.70 -19.70
C LEU A 54 -11.61 -19.28 -20.63
N HIS A 55 -11.19 -20.18 -21.53
CA HIS A 55 -10.14 -19.95 -22.50
C HIS A 55 -10.61 -20.19 -23.93
N ARG A 56 -10.22 -19.29 -24.84
CA ARG A 56 -10.39 -19.51 -26.27
C ARG A 56 -9.19 -20.24 -26.84
N THR A 57 -9.43 -21.29 -27.60
CA THR A 57 -8.42 -22.12 -28.28
C THR A 57 -8.63 -22.07 -29.80
N SER A 58 -7.73 -22.67 -30.56
CA SER A 58 -7.89 -22.82 -32.02
C SER A 58 -9.06 -23.72 -32.42
N LYS A 59 -9.63 -24.48 -31.48
CA LYS A 59 -10.70 -25.46 -31.71
C LYS A 59 -12.05 -25.04 -31.11
N GLY A 60 -12.12 -23.85 -30.49
CA GLY A 60 -13.27 -23.35 -29.76
C GLY A 60 -12.93 -22.94 -28.33
N TRP A 61 -13.82 -23.15 -27.41
CA TRP A 61 -13.68 -22.75 -26.03
C TRP A 61 -13.41 -23.93 -25.12
N ILE A 62 -12.63 -23.74 -24.09
CA ILE A 62 -12.47 -24.67 -22.98
C ILE A 62 -12.73 -23.90 -21.68
N PHE A 63 -13.52 -24.49 -20.81
CA PHE A 63 -13.78 -23.97 -19.47
C PHE A 63 -13.46 -25.01 -18.43
N ARG A 64 -12.77 -24.63 -17.35
CA ARG A 64 -12.43 -25.50 -16.21
C ARG A 64 -12.71 -24.80 -14.90
N GLU A 65 -13.14 -25.60 -13.92
CA GLU A 65 -13.35 -25.14 -12.54
C GLU A 65 -12.98 -26.24 -11.54
N TRP A 66 -12.58 -25.81 -10.33
CA TRP A 66 -12.33 -26.69 -9.20
C TRP A 66 -13.52 -26.65 -8.24
N ALA A 67 -14.26 -27.73 -8.16
CA ALA A 67 -15.44 -27.88 -7.34
C ALA A 67 -15.57 -29.34 -6.84
N PRO A 68 -14.76 -29.75 -5.85
CA PRO A 68 -14.63 -31.18 -5.48
C PRO A 68 -15.94 -31.75 -4.91
N ASN A 69 -16.78 -30.95 -4.29
CA ASN A 69 -18.04 -31.38 -3.67
C ASN A 69 -19.24 -31.35 -4.65
N ALA A 70 -19.06 -30.81 -5.86
CA ALA A 70 -20.12 -30.74 -6.85
C ALA A 70 -20.47 -32.15 -7.39
N THR A 71 -21.76 -32.36 -7.67
CA THR A 71 -22.30 -33.58 -8.34
C THR A 71 -22.55 -33.33 -9.82
N GLU A 72 -22.99 -32.14 -10.20
CA GLU A 72 -23.17 -31.69 -11.59
C GLU A 72 -22.83 -30.19 -11.68
N ILE A 73 -22.33 -29.75 -12.84
CA ILE A 73 -22.09 -28.33 -13.14
C ILE A 73 -22.52 -28.02 -14.56
N TYR A 74 -23.24 -26.89 -14.71
CA TYR A 74 -23.62 -26.36 -16.01
C TYR A 74 -23.13 -24.95 -16.21
N LEU A 75 -22.68 -24.62 -17.44
CA LEU A 75 -22.55 -23.23 -17.85
C LEU A 75 -23.93 -22.68 -18.22
N VAL A 76 -24.37 -21.62 -17.56
CA VAL A 76 -25.59 -20.90 -17.85
C VAL A 76 -25.31 -19.45 -18.19
N GLY A 77 -26.00 -18.87 -19.14
CA GLY A 77 -25.73 -17.50 -19.57
C GLY A 77 -26.64 -17.01 -20.69
N THR A 78 -26.30 -15.86 -21.26
CA THR A 78 -27.05 -15.23 -22.35
C THR A 78 -27.11 -16.09 -23.61
N PHE A 79 -26.17 -17.00 -23.79
CA PHE A 79 -26.08 -17.91 -24.94
C PHE A 79 -27.05 -19.11 -24.85
N ASN A 80 -27.66 -19.37 -23.71
CA ASN A 80 -28.59 -20.51 -23.51
C ASN A 80 -29.80 -20.14 -22.67
N ASP A 81 -30.15 -18.84 -22.62
CA ASP A 81 -31.30 -18.32 -21.88
C ASP A 81 -31.26 -18.63 -20.36
N TRP A 82 -30.05 -18.70 -19.79
CA TRP A 82 -29.80 -19.01 -18.37
C TRP A 82 -30.39 -20.37 -17.93
N THR A 83 -30.49 -21.33 -18.86
CA THR A 83 -31.06 -22.64 -18.59
C THR A 83 -29.99 -23.74 -18.63
N GLU A 84 -30.17 -24.72 -17.78
CA GLU A 84 -29.33 -25.93 -17.77
C GLU A 84 -29.62 -26.76 -19.03
N LYS A 85 -28.63 -26.84 -19.91
CA LYS A 85 -28.72 -27.66 -21.14
C LYS A 85 -27.58 -28.68 -21.17
N LYS A 86 -27.86 -29.88 -21.63
CA LYS A 86 -26.89 -30.97 -21.63
C LYS A 86 -25.61 -30.63 -22.41
N GLU A 87 -25.73 -29.88 -23.49
CA GLU A 87 -24.58 -29.39 -24.27
C GLU A 87 -23.66 -28.44 -23.55
N TYR A 88 -24.10 -27.88 -22.39
CA TYR A 88 -23.33 -26.99 -21.52
C TYR A 88 -23.00 -27.63 -20.15
N SER A 89 -23.19 -28.97 -20.03
CA SER A 89 -22.82 -29.73 -18.83
C SER A 89 -21.31 -30.02 -18.81
N LEU A 90 -20.67 -29.74 -17.68
CA LEU A 90 -19.25 -30.05 -17.47
C LEU A 90 -19.06 -31.58 -17.16
N ASN A 91 -17.93 -32.08 -17.58
CA ASN A 91 -17.47 -33.41 -17.21
C ASN A 91 -16.56 -33.34 -15.99
N ARG A 92 -16.79 -34.22 -15.01
CA ARG A 92 -15.93 -34.36 -13.85
C ARG A 92 -14.61 -35.04 -14.23
N LEU A 93 -13.51 -34.40 -13.84
CA LEU A 93 -12.15 -34.94 -13.96
C LEU A 93 -11.64 -35.42 -12.60
N ASN A 94 -10.36 -35.78 -12.53
CA ASN A 94 -9.70 -36.14 -11.29
C ASN A 94 -9.53 -34.91 -10.38
N ASN A 95 -9.33 -35.14 -9.08
CA ASN A 95 -9.01 -34.12 -8.05
C ASN A 95 -10.09 -33.01 -7.89
N GLY A 96 -11.35 -33.33 -8.21
CA GLY A 96 -12.46 -32.38 -8.09
C GLY A 96 -12.50 -31.29 -9.17
N ASN A 97 -11.74 -31.46 -10.23
CA ASN A 97 -11.78 -30.58 -11.40
C ASN A 97 -12.94 -30.93 -12.32
N TRP A 98 -13.43 -29.94 -13.03
CA TRP A 98 -14.51 -30.06 -14.01
C TRP A 98 -14.09 -29.35 -15.31
N GLU A 99 -14.52 -29.89 -16.46
CA GLU A 99 -14.16 -29.37 -17.77
C GLU A 99 -15.32 -29.48 -18.77
N ILE A 100 -15.43 -28.46 -19.63
CA ILE A 100 -16.23 -28.52 -20.85
C ILE A 100 -15.46 -27.93 -22.03
N THR A 101 -15.63 -28.51 -23.21
CA THR A 101 -15.15 -27.95 -24.48
C THR A 101 -16.36 -27.57 -25.34
N LEU A 102 -16.41 -26.35 -25.83
CA LEU A 102 -17.49 -25.83 -26.67
C LEU A 102 -16.96 -25.40 -28.03
N PRO A 103 -17.77 -25.49 -29.11
CA PRO A 103 -17.40 -25.01 -30.42
C PRO A 103 -17.18 -23.49 -30.43
N ASP A 104 -16.44 -22.98 -31.42
CA ASP A 104 -16.05 -21.56 -31.48
C ASP A 104 -17.25 -20.57 -31.51
N ASN A 105 -18.36 -21.00 -32.12
CA ASN A 105 -19.58 -20.22 -32.20
C ASN A 105 -20.51 -20.32 -30.98
N ALA A 106 -20.17 -21.10 -29.97
CA ALA A 106 -21.00 -21.26 -28.78
C ALA A 106 -21.07 -20.01 -27.91
N LEU A 107 -19.97 -19.26 -27.85
CA LEU A 107 -19.84 -18.05 -27.03
C LEU A 107 -19.29 -16.91 -27.87
N LYS A 108 -19.66 -15.68 -27.52
CA LYS A 108 -19.15 -14.44 -28.17
C LYS A 108 -18.73 -13.42 -27.11
N HIS A 109 -17.90 -12.49 -27.53
CA HIS A 109 -17.52 -11.35 -26.69
C HIS A 109 -18.76 -10.63 -26.12
N GLY A 110 -18.75 -10.39 -24.82
CA GLY A 110 -19.81 -9.69 -24.10
C GLY A 110 -20.89 -10.62 -23.55
N ASP A 111 -20.91 -11.91 -23.90
CA ASP A 111 -21.85 -12.85 -23.28
C ASP A 111 -21.65 -12.90 -21.77
N LEU A 112 -22.74 -12.90 -21.02
CA LEU A 112 -22.76 -13.05 -19.57
C LEU A 112 -22.97 -14.52 -19.20
N TYR A 113 -22.27 -14.97 -18.16
CA TYR A 113 -22.39 -16.36 -17.72
C TYR A 113 -22.13 -16.54 -16.22
N LYS A 114 -22.63 -17.67 -15.72
CA LYS A 114 -22.39 -18.22 -14.39
C LYS A 114 -22.25 -19.74 -14.49
N LEU A 115 -21.92 -20.35 -13.35
CA LEU A 115 -22.07 -21.77 -13.12
C LEU A 115 -23.35 -22.03 -12.36
N MET A 116 -24.17 -22.98 -12.81
CA MET A 116 -25.14 -23.64 -11.96
C MET A 116 -24.47 -24.90 -11.41
N ILE A 117 -24.24 -24.91 -10.12
CA ILE A 117 -23.54 -26.01 -9.43
C ILE A 117 -24.55 -26.77 -8.58
N HIS A 118 -24.59 -28.09 -8.76
CA HIS A 118 -25.35 -29.02 -7.92
C HIS A 118 -24.42 -29.73 -6.96
N TRP A 119 -24.87 -30.00 -5.75
CA TRP A 119 -24.22 -30.82 -4.73
C TRP A 119 -25.26 -31.69 -4.04
N GLU A 120 -24.87 -32.61 -3.17
CA GLU A 120 -25.77 -33.63 -2.59
C GLU A 120 -27.02 -33.02 -1.95
N SER A 121 -26.91 -31.87 -1.28
CA SER A 121 -28.01 -31.24 -0.51
C SER A 121 -28.64 -30.02 -1.16
N GLY A 122 -28.23 -29.63 -2.39
CA GLY A 122 -28.77 -28.44 -3.03
C GLY A 122 -28.10 -28.06 -4.35
N CYS A 123 -28.39 -26.86 -4.79
CA CYS A 123 -27.74 -26.24 -5.96
C CYS A 123 -27.73 -24.73 -5.82
N GLY A 124 -26.93 -24.06 -6.65
CA GLY A 124 -26.91 -22.60 -6.70
C GLY A 124 -26.09 -22.04 -7.84
N GLU A 125 -26.42 -20.83 -8.24
CA GLU A 125 -25.59 -20.05 -9.16
C GLU A 125 -24.31 -19.57 -8.48
N ARG A 126 -23.19 -19.64 -9.21
CA ARG A 126 -21.88 -19.12 -8.78
C ARG A 126 -21.19 -18.39 -9.91
N ILE A 127 -20.50 -17.29 -9.60
CA ILE A 127 -19.52 -16.73 -10.52
C ILE A 127 -18.29 -17.64 -10.47
N PRO A 128 -17.70 -18.02 -11.62
CA PRO A 128 -16.51 -18.86 -11.62
C PRO A 128 -15.36 -18.24 -10.80
N ALA A 129 -14.69 -19.07 -9.99
CA ALA A 129 -13.61 -18.60 -9.11
C ALA A 129 -12.45 -17.95 -9.87
N TRP A 130 -12.20 -18.38 -11.09
CA TRP A 130 -11.13 -17.91 -11.98
C TRP A 130 -11.62 -16.96 -13.08
N ALA A 131 -12.79 -16.32 -12.90
CA ALA A 131 -13.30 -15.35 -13.87
C ALA A 131 -12.39 -14.12 -13.93
N THR A 132 -11.94 -13.77 -15.16
CA THR A 132 -11.05 -12.63 -15.41
C THR A 132 -11.79 -11.34 -15.74
N ARG A 133 -13.11 -11.43 -15.96
CA ARG A 133 -14.00 -10.29 -16.13
C ARG A 133 -15.34 -10.57 -15.48
N VAL A 134 -15.74 -9.70 -14.57
CA VAL A 134 -17.05 -9.73 -13.89
C VAL A 134 -17.66 -8.35 -14.01
N VAL A 135 -18.96 -8.29 -14.32
CA VAL A 135 -19.67 -7.03 -14.52
C VAL A 135 -21.00 -7.04 -13.75
N GLN A 136 -21.41 -5.86 -13.31
CA GLN A 136 -22.71 -5.65 -12.65
C GLN A 136 -23.73 -5.09 -13.64
N ASP A 137 -24.90 -5.70 -13.71
CA ASP A 137 -26.02 -5.14 -14.45
C ASP A 137 -26.55 -3.87 -13.74
N GLU A 138 -26.70 -2.79 -14.47
CA GLU A 138 -27.05 -1.49 -13.89
C GLU A 138 -28.45 -1.45 -13.27
N LYS A 139 -29.39 -2.24 -13.78
CA LYS A 139 -30.79 -2.26 -13.33
C LYS A 139 -31.03 -3.25 -12.20
N THR A 140 -30.56 -4.48 -12.39
CA THR A 140 -30.79 -5.56 -11.43
C THR A 140 -29.77 -5.61 -10.30
N ARG A 141 -28.60 -4.95 -10.51
CA ARG A 141 -27.44 -4.99 -9.63
C ARG A 141 -26.81 -6.38 -9.47
N ILE A 142 -27.20 -7.33 -10.30
CA ILE A 142 -26.65 -8.68 -10.30
C ILE A 142 -25.31 -8.69 -10.99
N PHE A 143 -24.33 -9.34 -10.38
CA PHE A 143 -23.02 -9.60 -10.99
C PHE A 143 -23.02 -10.89 -11.80
N SER A 144 -22.29 -10.89 -12.90
CA SER A 144 -22.08 -12.06 -13.73
C SER A 144 -20.67 -12.04 -14.33
N ALA A 145 -20.07 -13.18 -14.55
CA ALA A 145 -18.87 -13.28 -15.37
C ALA A 145 -19.20 -12.88 -16.83
N GLN A 146 -18.24 -12.29 -17.50
CA GLN A 146 -18.39 -11.87 -18.90
C GLN A 146 -17.28 -12.46 -19.78
N VAL A 147 -17.67 -12.97 -20.94
CA VAL A 147 -16.75 -13.41 -21.97
C VAL A 147 -16.01 -12.17 -22.51
N TRP A 148 -14.72 -12.08 -22.20
CA TRP A 148 -13.90 -10.95 -22.61
C TRP A 148 -12.90 -11.34 -23.69
N THR A 149 -13.26 -11.09 -24.94
CA THR A 149 -12.42 -11.34 -26.13
C THR A 149 -12.64 -10.22 -27.15
N PRO A 150 -12.22 -9.00 -26.84
CA PRO A 150 -12.41 -7.86 -27.73
C PRO A 150 -11.67 -8.11 -29.06
N GLN A 151 -12.20 -7.54 -30.13
CA GLN A 151 -11.63 -7.69 -31.49
C GLN A 151 -10.19 -7.14 -31.55
N ASN A 152 -9.92 -6.06 -30.82
CA ASN A 152 -8.62 -5.41 -30.74
C ASN A 152 -8.21 -5.26 -29.26
N PRO A 153 -7.72 -6.35 -28.61
CA PRO A 153 -7.29 -6.27 -27.21
C PRO A 153 -6.09 -5.32 -27.08
N TYR A 154 -6.04 -4.60 -25.99
CA TYR A 154 -4.89 -3.77 -25.68
C TYR A 154 -3.65 -4.61 -25.48
N LYS A 155 -2.58 -4.26 -26.15
CA LYS A 155 -1.27 -4.91 -26.01
C LYS A 155 -0.33 -3.94 -25.31
N MET A 156 0.19 -4.37 -24.15
CA MET A 156 1.21 -3.62 -23.44
C MET A 156 2.40 -3.35 -24.36
N LYS A 157 2.82 -2.10 -24.42
CA LYS A 157 3.88 -1.61 -25.33
C LYS A 157 5.24 -1.54 -24.62
N ARG A 158 5.23 -1.50 -23.32
CA ARG A 158 6.42 -1.28 -22.49
C ARG A 158 6.62 -2.44 -21.52
N LYS A 159 7.88 -2.70 -21.22
CA LYS A 159 8.25 -3.62 -20.18
C LYS A 159 7.99 -3.00 -18.82
N ALA A 160 7.86 -3.83 -17.79
CA ALA A 160 7.80 -3.39 -16.40
C ALA A 160 8.92 -2.40 -16.09
N PHE A 161 8.61 -1.44 -15.24
CA PHE A 161 9.54 -0.40 -14.81
C PHE A 161 10.73 -1.02 -14.08
N GLU A 162 11.92 -0.47 -14.32
CA GLU A 162 13.10 -0.81 -13.54
C GLU A 162 13.27 0.23 -12.42
N PRO A 163 13.15 -0.17 -11.12
CA PRO A 163 13.35 0.76 -10.03
C PRO A 163 14.71 1.47 -10.14
N THR A 164 14.71 2.76 -9.91
CA THR A 164 15.92 3.57 -9.87
C THR A 164 16.63 3.40 -8.51
N THR A 165 17.83 3.96 -8.37
CA THR A 165 18.55 4.03 -7.08
C THR A 165 17.97 5.07 -6.12
N THR A 166 16.92 5.78 -6.51
CA THR A 166 16.20 6.72 -5.66
C THR A 166 15.29 5.96 -4.67
N PRO A 167 14.98 6.53 -3.50
CA PRO A 167 14.02 5.93 -2.60
C PRO A 167 12.65 5.77 -3.26
N LEU A 168 11.90 4.79 -2.78
CA LEU A 168 10.52 4.56 -3.25
C LEU A 168 9.63 5.69 -2.73
N LEU A 169 9.10 6.51 -3.65
CA LEU A 169 8.21 7.63 -3.35
C LEU A 169 6.81 7.28 -3.88
N ILE A 170 5.97 6.79 -2.98
CA ILE A 170 4.69 6.18 -3.30
C ILE A 170 3.56 7.21 -3.25
N TYR A 171 2.74 7.23 -4.29
CA TYR A 171 1.46 7.90 -4.30
C TYR A 171 0.34 6.88 -4.19
N GLU A 172 -0.23 6.74 -3.00
CA GLU A 172 -1.36 5.86 -2.74
C GLU A 172 -2.64 6.50 -3.27
N CYS A 173 -3.45 5.74 -3.99
CA CYS A 173 -4.67 6.28 -4.60
C CYS A 173 -5.76 5.25 -4.85
N HIS A 174 -7.00 5.73 -4.87
CA HIS A 174 -8.20 4.99 -5.22
C HIS A 174 -8.77 5.52 -6.55
N ILE A 175 -8.92 4.65 -7.55
CA ILE A 175 -9.34 5.05 -8.90
C ILE A 175 -10.66 5.82 -8.87
N GLY A 176 -11.65 5.27 -8.19
CA GLY A 176 -13.02 5.82 -8.18
C GLY A 176 -13.15 7.20 -7.54
N MET A 177 -12.27 7.54 -6.58
CA MET A 177 -12.33 8.85 -5.90
C MET A 177 -11.26 9.85 -6.39
N ALA A 178 -10.44 9.48 -7.37
CA ALA A 178 -9.37 10.32 -7.85
C ALA A 178 -9.81 11.49 -8.78
N GLN A 179 -11.07 11.77 -8.87
CA GLN A 179 -11.64 12.80 -9.75
C GLN A 179 -12.41 13.87 -8.96
N GLN A 180 -12.66 15.02 -9.58
CA GLN A 180 -13.28 16.20 -8.98
C GLN A 180 -14.80 16.05 -8.75
N GLU A 181 -15.50 15.42 -9.69
CA GLU A 181 -16.95 15.33 -9.69
C GLU A 181 -17.47 14.32 -8.67
N GLU A 182 -18.71 14.49 -8.21
CA GLU A 182 -19.37 13.59 -7.27
C GLU A 182 -19.90 12.33 -7.97
N LYS A 183 -18.98 11.48 -8.42
CA LYS A 183 -19.23 10.21 -9.12
C LYS A 183 -18.08 9.24 -8.91
N VAL A 184 -18.22 8.02 -9.42
CA VAL A 184 -17.10 7.08 -9.53
C VAL A 184 -16.21 7.47 -10.71
N GLY A 185 -14.91 7.62 -10.49
CA GLY A 185 -13.91 7.84 -11.53
C GLY A 185 -13.57 6.56 -12.31
N SER A 186 -12.96 6.73 -13.48
CA SER A 186 -12.57 5.61 -14.35
C SER A 186 -11.06 5.49 -14.53
N TYR A 187 -10.58 4.31 -15.00
CA TYR A 187 -9.18 4.10 -15.40
C TYR A 187 -8.72 5.14 -16.42
N LYS A 188 -9.58 5.45 -17.39
CA LYS A 188 -9.30 6.47 -18.41
C LYS A 188 -9.16 7.87 -17.80
N GLU A 189 -10.10 8.28 -16.95
CA GLU A 189 -10.04 9.61 -16.30
C GLU A 189 -8.80 9.73 -15.40
N PHE A 190 -8.45 8.66 -14.66
CA PHE A 190 -7.25 8.63 -13.86
C PHE A 190 -6.00 8.82 -14.73
N ARG A 191 -5.87 8.07 -15.82
CA ARG A 191 -4.77 8.16 -16.76
C ARG A 191 -4.62 9.57 -17.33
N GLU A 192 -5.73 10.22 -17.71
CA GLU A 192 -5.71 11.50 -18.40
C GLU A 192 -5.58 12.70 -17.46
N LYS A 193 -6.12 12.62 -16.23
CA LYS A 193 -6.24 13.77 -15.33
C LYS A 193 -5.35 13.64 -14.08
N THR A 194 -5.29 12.46 -13.44
CA THR A 194 -4.60 12.27 -12.15
C THR A 194 -3.16 11.86 -12.33
N LEU A 195 -2.86 10.94 -13.22
CA LEU A 195 -1.49 10.48 -13.49
C LEU A 195 -0.52 11.64 -13.82
N PRO A 196 -0.87 12.64 -14.66
CA PRO A 196 0.00 13.80 -14.91
C PRO A 196 0.31 14.61 -13.64
N ARG A 197 -0.63 14.69 -12.69
CA ARG A 197 -0.42 15.39 -11.40
C ARG A 197 0.61 14.66 -10.56
N ILE A 198 0.51 13.32 -10.47
CA ILE A 198 1.45 12.47 -9.73
C ILE A 198 2.88 12.63 -10.26
N VAL A 199 3.04 12.61 -11.59
CA VAL A 199 4.33 12.82 -12.26
C VAL A 199 4.89 14.21 -11.96
N LYS A 200 4.05 15.26 -12.07
CA LYS A 200 4.44 16.65 -11.76
C LYS A 200 4.86 16.81 -10.31
N ALA A 201 4.17 16.18 -9.37
CA ALA A 201 4.50 16.21 -7.95
C ALA A 201 5.82 15.48 -7.63
N GLY A 202 6.30 14.61 -8.52
CA GLY A 202 7.61 13.98 -8.39
C GLY A 202 7.62 12.60 -7.74
N TYR A 203 6.48 11.97 -7.52
CA TYR A 203 6.40 10.56 -7.09
C TYR A 203 6.90 9.62 -8.19
N ASN A 204 7.42 8.45 -7.81
CA ASN A 204 7.97 7.47 -8.74
C ASN A 204 7.29 6.10 -8.68
N CYS A 205 6.30 5.95 -7.81
CA CYS A 205 5.49 4.75 -7.68
C CYS A 205 4.03 5.13 -7.38
N ILE A 206 3.10 4.44 -8.03
CA ILE A 206 1.67 4.48 -7.69
C ILE A 206 1.33 3.19 -6.95
N GLN A 207 0.66 3.32 -5.81
CA GLN A 207 0.01 2.21 -5.12
C GLN A 207 -1.50 2.36 -5.28
N PHE A 208 -2.11 1.49 -6.08
CA PHE A 208 -3.56 1.43 -6.15
C PHE A 208 -4.12 0.66 -4.96
N MET A 209 -5.05 1.26 -4.23
CA MET A 209 -5.94 0.54 -3.34
C MET A 209 -6.64 -0.57 -4.15
N ALA A 210 -7.09 -1.64 -3.49
CA ALA A 210 -7.52 -2.89 -4.12
C ALA A 210 -8.32 -2.70 -5.43
N LEU A 211 -7.79 -3.26 -6.52
CA LEU A 211 -8.39 -3.20 -7.87
C LEU A 211 -9.20 -4.46 -8.21
N GLN A 212 -9.13 -5.51 -7.39
CA GLN A 212 -9.87 -6.75 -7.57
C GLN A 212 -11.37 -6.48 -7.47
N GLU A 213 -12.20 -7.23 -8.22
CA GLU A 213 -13.64 -6.98 -8.24
C GLU A 213 -14.29 -7.19 -6.86
N HIS A 214 -15.18 -6.30 -6.50
CA HIS A 214 -15.87 -6.24 -5.22
C HIS A 214 -17.29 -5.72 -5.39
N PRO A 215 -18.29 -6.32 -4.72
CA PRO A 215 -19.69 -5.92 -4.91
C PRO A 215 -20.02 -4.58 -4.25
N TYR A 216 -19.40 -4.28 -3.11
CA TYR A 216 -19.69 -3.10 -2.31
C TYR A 216 -18.63 -2.00 -2.47
N TYR A 217 -19.00 -0.90 -3.10
CA TYR A 217 -18.09 0.23 -3.33
C TYR A 217 -17.53 0.83 -2.04
N GLY A 218 -18.33 0.87 -0.97
CA GLY A 218 -17.92 1.37 0.34
C GLY A 218 -16.90 0.50 1.08
N SER A 219 -16.54 -0.68 0.53
CA SER A 219 -15.43 -1.48 1.04
C SER A 219 -14.06 -1.00 0.56
N PHE A 220 -13.99 0.07 -0.22
CA PHE A 220 -12.77 0.60 -0.84
C PHE A 220 -12.03 -0.40 -1.76
N GLY A 221 -12.66 -1.54 -2.08
CA GLY A 221 -12.07 -2.66 -2.78
C GLY A 221 -11.53 -3.78 -1.90
N TYR A 222 -11.59 -3.65 -0.56
CA TYR A 222 -11.02 -4.64 0.36
C TYR A 222 -11.96 -5.83 0.68
N HIS A 223 -13.23 -5.80 0.25
CA HIS A 223 -14.14 -6.97 0.28
C HIS A 223 -14.17 -7.65 -1.09
N VAL A 224 -13.07 -8.30 -1.45
CA VAL A 224 -12.90 -8.94 -2.74
C VAL A 224 -13.84 -10.14 -2.92
N SER A 225 -14.53 -10.18 -4.06
CA SER A 225 -15.34 -11.32 -4.50
C SER A 225 -14.67 -12.13 -5.60
N ASN A 226 -14.01 -11.48 -6.56
CA ASN A 226 -13.43 -12.13 -7.73
C ASN A 226 -11.97 -11.69 -7.92
N PHE A 227 -11.06 -12.58 -7.56
CA PHE A 227 -9.65 -12.28 -7.38
C PHE A 227 -8.89 -12.05 -8.71
N PHE A 228 -9.35 -12.63 -9.82
CA PHE A 228 -8.73 -12.50 -11.14
C PHE A 228 -9.39 -11.43 -12.01
N ALA A 229 -10.47 -10.80 -11.56
CA ALA A 229 -11.15 -9.76 -12.30
C ALA A 229 -10.75 -8.37 -11.80
N ALA A 230 -10.33 -7.50 -12.73
CA ALA A 230 -10.22 -6.07 -12.44
C ALA A 230 -11.62 -5.47 -12.27
N SER A 231 -11.81 -4.60 -11.25
CA SER A 231 -13.12 -4.00 -10.98
C SER A 231 -13.70 -3.32 -12.20
N SER A 232 -14.87 -3.79 -12.61
CA SER A 232 -15.63 -3.30 -13.76
C SER A 232 -16.21 -1.91 -13.52
N ARG A 233 -16.30 -1.52 -12.27
CA ARG A 233 -16.80 -0.21 -11.83
C ARG A 233 -15.97 0.95 -12.41
N TYR A 234 -14.68 0.73 -12.62
CA TYR A 234 -13.76 1.74 -13.12
C TYR A 234 -13.50 1.67 -14.63
N GLY A 235 -13.98 0.61 -15.29
CA GLY A 235 -13.80 0.43 -16.73
C GLY A 235 -13.50 -1.00 -17.17
N THR A 236 -12.75 -1.13 -18.24
CA THR A 236 -12.39 -2.40 -18.85
C THR A 236 -10.98 -2.88 -18.47
N PRO A 237 -10.68 -4.19 -18.60
CA PRO A 237 -9.30 -4.69 -18.44
C PRO A 237 -8.30 -3.98 -19.36
N ASP A 238 -8.71 -3.65 -20.59
CA ASP A 238 -7.85 -2.98 -21.57
C ASP A 238 -7.53 -1.54 -21.15
N GLU A 239 -8.49 -0.82 -20.56
CA GLU A 239 -8.26 0.54 -20.02
C GLU A 239 -7.32 0.53 -18.82
N LEU A 240 -7.38 -0.49 -17.95
CA LEU A 240 -6.42 -0.65 -16.85
C LEU A 240 -5.02 -0.95 -17.39
N LYS A 241 -4.89 -1.85 -18.38
CA LYS A 241 -3.60 -2.12 -19.05
C LYS A 241 -3.02 -0.85 -19.67
N GLU A 242 -3.86 -0.05 -20.34
CA GLU A 242 -3.43 1.22 -20.94
C GLU A 242 -2.98 2.23 -19.91
N LEU A 243 -3.64 2.29 -18.74
CA LEU A 243 -3.23 3.13 -17.62
C LEU A 243 -1.84 2.73 -17.11
N ILE A 244 -1.62 1.44 -16.83
CA ILE A 244 -0.34 0.92 -16.33
C ILE A 244 0.79 1.15 -17.35
N ASP A 245 0.55 0.84 -18.62
CA ASP A 245 1.52 1.04 -19.71
C ASP A 245 1.87 2.54 -19.89
N THR A 246 0.90 3.42 -19.67
CA THR A 246 1.12 4.88 -19.69
C THR A 246 1.99 5.31 -18.50
N ALA A 247 1.72 4.79 -17.30
CA ALA A 247 2.51 5.07 -16.10
C ALA A 247 3.98 4.63 -16.29
N HIS A 248 4.21 3.43 -16.78
CA HIS A 248 5.54 2.93 -17.14
C HIS A 248 6.25 3.84 -18.14
N GLY A 249 5.50 4.37 -19.13
CA GLY A 249 6.04 5.31 -20.11
C GLY A 249 6.48 6.64 -19.54
N LEU A 250 5.97 6.99 -18.39
CA LEU A 250 6.32 8.19 -17.65
C LEU A 250 7.36 7.91 -16.53
N GLY A 251 7.88 6.69 -16.46
CA GLY A 251 8.87 6.28 -15.46
C GLY A 251 8.30 6.03 -14.07
N ILE A 252 7.02 5.68 -13.98
CA ILE A 252 6.30 5.41 -12.73
C ILE A 252 6.06 3.91 -12.58
N SER A 253 6.52 3.33 -11.48
CA SER A 253 6.15 1.96 -11.06
C SER A 253 4.69 1.92 -10.64
N VAL A 254 4.05 0.77 -10.86
CA VAL A 254 2.66 0.55 -10.45
C VAL A 254 2.55 -0.71 -9.62
N ILE A 255 2.18 -0.55 -8.36
CA ILE A 255 1.82 -1.64 -7.44
C ILE A 255 0.36 -1.54 -7.06
N MET A 256 -0.21 -2.61 -6.54
CA MET A 256 -1.56 -2.58 -5.99
C MET A 256 -1.63 -3.26 -4.62
N ASP A 257 -2.66 -2.89 -3.86
CA ASP A 257 -3.05 -3.62 -2.67
C ASP A 257 -3.64 -4.95 -3.08
N ILE A 258 -3.03 -6.05 -2.64
CA ILE A 258 -3.53 -7.40 -2.86
C ILE A 258 -4.14 -7.93 -1.57
N VAL A 259 -5.43 -8.30 -1.64
CA VAL A 259 -6.19 -8.74 -0.47
C VAL A 259 -6.21 -10.27 -0.46
N HIS A 260 -5.22 -10.87 0.21
CA HIS A 260 -5.14 -12.32 0.44
C HIS A 260 -5.32 -12.71 1.90
N SER A 261 -5.56 -11.72 2.77
CA SER A 261 -5.88 -11.92 4.18
C SER A 261 -7.30 -12.48 4.39
N HIS A 262 -8.23 -12.16 3.50
CA HIS A 262 -9.64 -12.55 3.60
C HIS A 262 -10.38 -12.44 2.26
N ALA A 263 -11.62 -12.92 2.24
CA ALA A 263 -12.57 -12.73 1.15
C ALA A 263 -13.91 -12.23 1.69
N ILE A 264 -14.73 -11.60 0.85
CA ILE A 264 -16.09 -11.21 1.24
C ILE A 264 -16.92 -12.44 1.66
N LYS A 265 -17.77 -12.25 2.65
CA LYS A 265 -18.76 -13.24 3.10
C LYS A 265 -19.97 -13.25 2.15
N ASN A 266 -19.79 -13.85 0.97
CA ASN A 266 -20.79 -13.90 -0.10
C ASN A 266 -20.70 -15.22 -0.85
N GLU A 267 -21.85 -15.91 -1.01
CA GLU A 267 -21.95 -17.21 -1.68
C GLU A 267 -22.15 -17.09 -3.18
N ILE A 268 -22.90 -16.10 -3.65
CA ILE A 268 -23.33 -16.00 -5.06
C ILE A 268 -22.23 -15.34 -5.90
N GLU A 269 -21.67 -14.25 -5.42
CA GLU A 269 -20.69 -13.42 -6.13
C GLU A 269 -19.25 -13.74 -5.73
N GLY A 270 -19.06 -14.31 -4.52
CA GLY A 270 -17.76 -14.68 -3.97
C GLY A 270 -17.51 -16.18 -3.93
N LEU A 271 -16.58 -16.58 -3.04
CA LEU A 271 -16.12 -17.95 -2.88
C LEU A 271 -16.80 -18.70 -1.71
N GLY A 272 -17.67 -18.03 -0.96
CA GLY A 272 -18.38 -18.62 0.17
C GLY A 272 -19.29 -19.77 -0.29
N ASN A 273 -19.19 -20.93 0.36
CA ASN A 273 -20.03 -22.09 0.05
C ASN A 273 -20.06 -22.43 -1.46
N PHE A 274 -18.92 -22.43 -2.12
CA PHE A 274 -18.80 -22.43 -3.58
C PHE A 274 -19.50 -23.61 -4.25
N ALA A 275 -19.33 -24.81 -3.72
CA ALA A 275 -19.96 -26.04 -4.23
C ALA A 275 -20.69 -26.80 -3.12
N GLY A 276 -21.41 -26.09 -2.24
CA GLY A 276 -22.07 -26.67 -1.07
C GLY A 276 -21.12 -27.04 0.08
N ASP A 277 -19.87 -26.59 0.01
CA ASP A 277 -18.87 -26.72 1.06
C ASP A 277 -18.34 -25.31 1.42
N PRO A 278 -18.74 -24.75 2.58
CA PRO A 278 -18.28 -23.45 3.01
C PRO A 278 -16.76 -23.41 3.28
N ASN A 279 -16.14 -24.57 3.50
CA ASN A 279 -14.72 -24.68 3.79
C ASN A 279 -13.87 -24.99 2.54
N GLN A 280 -14.42 -24.98 1.33
CA GLN A 280 -13.64 -25.29 0.12
C GLN A 280 -12.36 -24.46 0.04
N TYR A 281 -12.46 -23.15 0.25
CA TYR A 281 -11.33 -22.22 0.25
C TYR A 281 -10.90 -21.75 1.64
N PHE A 282 -11.74 -21.92 2.64
CA PHE A 282 -11.62 -21.26 3.93
C PHE A 282 -11.37 -22.25 5.07
N TYR A 283 -10.84 -21.75 6.19
CA TYR A 283 -10.67 -22.54 7.40
C TYR A 283 -12.01 -23.07 7.92
N PRO A 284 -12.02 -24.26 8.50
CA PRO A 284 -13.22 -24.76 9.20
C PRO A 284 -13.32 -24.18 10.62
N GLY A 285 -14.54 -24.27 11.19
CA GLY A 285 -14.81 -23.93 12.59
C GLY A 285 -14.62 -22.47 12.95
N PRO A 286 -14.09 -22.15 14.14
CA PRO A 286 -13.99 -20.77 14.61
C PRO A 286 -13.07 -19.87 13.78
N ARG A 287 -12.17 -20.45 13.00
CA ARG A 287 -11.26 -19.73 12.10
C ARG A 287 -11.85 -19.39 10.75
N HIS A 288 -13.09 -19.78 10.50
CA HIS A 288 -13.76 -19.58 9.22
C HIS A 288 -13.99 -18.11 8.91
N GLU A 289 -14.48 -17.36 9.92
CA GLU A 289 -14.86 -15.97 9.78
C GLU A 289 -13.88 -15.05 10.55
N HIS A 290 -13.59 -13.90 9.96
CA HIS A 290 -12.83 -12.85 10.63
C HIS A 290 -13.74 -12.10 11.61
N PRO A 291 -13.39 -12.02 12.90
CA PRO A 291 -14.31 -11.51 13.93
C PRO A 291 -14.61 -10.01 13.84
N ALA A 292 -13.77 -9.23 13.15
CA ALA A 292 -13.92 -7.79 13.06
C ALA A 292 -14.28 -7.28 11.65
N TRP A 293 -14.05 -8.08 10.57
CA TRP A 293 -14.17 -7.57 9.20
C TRP A 293 -15.35 -8.16 8.40
N ASP A 294 -16.22 -8.94 9.02
CA ASP A 294 -17.35 -9.61 8.36
C ASP A 294 -16.91 -10.31 7.05
N SER A 295 -15.87 -11.10 7.13
CA SER A 295 -15.19 -11.72 5.99
C SER A 295 -14.79 -13.17 6.31
N LEU A 296 -14.35 -13.91 5.29
CA LEU A 296 -13.93 -15.31 5.37
C LEU A 296 -12.40 -15.41 5.30
N CYS A 297 -11.81 -16.28 6.13
CA CYS A 297 -10.37 -16.47 6.22
C CYS A 297 -9.90 -17.68 5.41
N PHE A 298 -8.97 -17.48 4.47
CA PHE A 298 -8.41 -18.53 3.63
C PHE A 298 -7.69 -19.60 4.44
N ASP A 299 -7.86 -20.87 4.03
CA ASP A 299 -7.08 -21.99 4.58
C ASP A 299 -5.75 -22.15 3.83
N TYR A 300 -4.74 -21.44 4.30
CA TYR A 300 -3.39 -21.47 3.71
C TYR A 300 -2.68 -22.83 3.82
N GLY A 301 -3.23 -23.77 4.57
CA GLY A 301 -2.71 -25.15 4.65
C GLY A 301 -3.05 -26.00 3.43
N LYS A 302 -4.10 -25.65 2.67
CA LYS A 302 -4.54 -26.39 1.47
C LYS A 302 -3.71 -26.03 0.26
N ASN A 303 -3.22 -27.06 -0.46
CA ASN A 303 -2.43 -26.85 -1.68
C ASN A 303 -3.22 -26.16 -2.79
N GLU A 304 -4.51 -26.45 -2.90
CA GLU A 304 -5.40 -25.84 -3.89
C GLU A 304 -5.63 -24.35 -3.61
N VAL A 305 -5.72 -23.97 -2.34
CA VAL A 305 -5.82 -22.56 -1.92
C VAL A 305 -4.50 -21.83 -2.16
N MET A 306 -3.37 -22.45 -1.80
CA MET A 306 -2.05 -21.90 -2.15
C MET A 306 -1.88 -21.73 -3.65
N HIS A 307 -2.31 -22.71 -4.44
CA HIS A 307 -2.28 -22.65 -5.91
C HIS A 307 -3.12 -21.47 -6.42
N PHE A 308 -4.33 -21.28 -5.87
CA PHE A 308 -5.22 -20.18 -6.22
C PHE A 308 -4.57 -18.81 -5.93
N LEU A 309 -4.09 -18.61 -4.70
CA LEU A 309 -3.53 -17.33 -4.25
C LEU A 309 -2.17 -17.01 -4.90
N LEU A 310 -1.28 -18.02 -5.05
CA LEU A 310 -0.01 -17.83 -5.75
C LEU A 310 -0.22 -17.56 -7.25
N SER A 311 -1.16 -18.27 -7.88
CA SER A 311 -1.54 -17.99 -9.28
C SER A 311 -2.12 -16.58 -9.44
N ASN A 312 -2.80 -16.07 -8.43
CA ASN A 312 -3.34 -14.71 -8.43
C ASN A 312 -2.22 -13.66 -8.40
N CYS A 313 -1.21 -13.82 -7.56
CA CYS A 313 -0.03 -12.95 -7.61
C CYS A 313 0.62 -12.95 -8.99
N LYS A 314 0.89 -14.13 -9.56
CA LYS A 314 1.50 -14.24 -10.88
C LYS A 314 0.65 -13.64 -11.99
N TYR A 315 -0.67 -13.87 -11.96
CA TYR A 315 -1.62 -13.29 -12.92
C TYR A 315 -1.52 -11.77 -13.01
N TRP A 316 -1.54 -11.10 -11.88
CA TRP A 316 -1.47 -9.64 -11.85
C TRP A 316 -0.12 -9.10 -12.34
N LEU A 317 0.97 -9.80 -12.05
CA LEU A 317 2.31 -9.44 -12.55
C LEU A 317 2.45 -9.65 -14.06
N GLU A 318 1.90 -10.75 -14.61
CA GLU A 318 2.07 -11.09 -16.03
C GLU A 318 1.02 -10.45 -16.92
N GLU A 319 -0.27 -10.52 -16.54
CA GLU A 319 -1.37 -10.03 -17.37
C GLU A 319 -1.46 -8.50 -17.39
N TYR A 320 -1.22 -7.85 -16.25
CA TYR A 320 -1.28 -6.39 -16.13
C TYR A 320 0.10 -5.73 -16.03
N GLN A 321 1.18 -6.52 -15.93
CA GLN A 321 2.55 -6.04 -15.76
C GLN A 321 2.70 -5.09 -14.56
N LEU A 322 2.04 -5.44 -13.44
CA LEU A 322 2.28 -4.74 -12.19
C LEU A 322 3.72 -4.93 -11.71
N ASP A 323 4.26 -3.94 -11.02
CA ASP A 323 5.62 -3.96 -10.49
C ASP A 323 5.69 -4.52 -9.05
N GLY A 324 4.58 -4.99 -8.51
CA GLY A 324 4.53 -5.59 -7.17
C GLY A 324 3.23 -5.34 -6.44
N PHE A 325 3.28 -5.54 -5.11
CA PHE A 325 2.11 -5.52 -4.24
C PHE A 325 2.38 -4.89 -2.88
N ARG A 326 1.37 -4.26 -2.31
CA ARG A 326 1.22 -4.12 -0.87
C ARG A 326 0.24 -5.19 -0.42
N PHE A 327 0.70 -6.10 0.47
CA PHE A 327 -0.15 -7.13 1.05
C PHE A 327 -0.97 -6.54 2.18
N ASP A 328 -2.28 -6.57 2.01
CA ASP A 328 -3.26 -6.06 2.94
C ASP A 328 -3.45 -6.99 4.15
N GLY A 329 -3.55 -6.41 5.35
CA GLY A 329 -3.92 -7.14 6.55
C GLY A 329 -2.96 -8.26 6.97
N VAL A 330 -1.65 -8.10 6.76
CA VAL A 330 -0.66 -9.14 7.08
C VAL A 330 -0.70 -9.51 8.56
N THR A 331 -0.86 -8.56 9.48
CA THR A 331 -1.03 -8.87 10.91
C THR A 331 -2.17 -9.86 11.14
N SER A 332 -3.30 -9.66 10.47
CA SER A 332 -4.45 -10.56 10.58
C SER A 332 -4.15 -11.98 10.08
N MET A 333 -3.21 -12.14 9.13
CA MET A 333 -2.79 -13.45 8.64
C MET A 333 -1.83 -14.16 9.61
N LEU A 334 -0.94 -13.40 10.25
CA LEU A 334 0.14 -13.96 11.07
C LEU A 334 -0.35 -14.61 12.37
N TYR A 335 -1.51 -14.22 12.89
CA TYR A 335 -1.97 -14.63 14.23
C TYR A 335 -3.38 -15.22 14.21
N TYR A 336 -3.61 -16.25 15.04
CA TYR A 336 -4.95 -16.84 15.20
C TYR A 336 -5.97 -15.86 15.80
N SER A 337 -5.50 -14.88 16.58
CA SER A 337 -6.29 -13.78 17.14
C SER A 337 -6.53 -12.64 16.11
N HIS A 338 -5.91 -12.73 14.94
CA HIS A 338 -5.86 -11.64 13.95
C HIS A 338 -5.17 -10.35 14.47
N GLY A 339 -4.38 -10.47 15.55
CA GLY A 339 -3.76 -9.33 16.23
C GLY A 339 -4.74 -8.49 17.08
N LEU A 340 -6.00 -8.92 17.19
CA LEU A 340 -7.04 -8.18 17.91
C LEU A 340 -6.87 -8.34 19.42
N GLY A 341 -6.77 -7.19 20.13
CA GLY A 341 -6.65 -7.15 21.57
C GLY A 341 -5.32 -7.64 22.12
N GLU A 342 -4.31 -7.85 21.27
CA GLU A 342 -2.96 -8.24 21.67
C GLU A 342 -2.02 -7.03 21.74
N ASN A 343 -1.08 -7.09 22.70
CA ASN A 343 0.02 -6.14 22.80
C ASN A 343 1.31 -6.88 22.51
N PHE A 344 2.01 -6.49 21.47
CA PHE A 344 3.30 -7.07 21.07
C PHE A 344 4.43 -6.28 21.72
N SER A 345 4.77 -6.62 22.96
CA SER A 345 5.75 -5.89 23.76
C SER A 345 7.01 -6.68 24.09
N ASP A 346 6.97 -7.99 23.87
CA ASP A 346 8.08 -8.91 24.14
C ASP A 346 8.29 -9.86 22.96
N TYR A 347 9.53 -10.33 22.77
CA TYR A 347 9.84 -11.29 21.71
C TYR A 347 9.08 -12.61 21.83
N SER A 348 8.69 -13.02 23.05
CA SER A 348 7.86 -14.20 23.28
C SER A 348 6.49 -14.11 22.58
N ASP A 349 5.96 -12.91 22.37
CA ASP A 349 4.65 -12.71 21.74
C ASP A 349 4.63 -13.21 20.27
N TYR A 350 5.80 -13.23 19.62
CA TYR A 350 5.96 -13.70 18.25
C TYR A 350 6.22 -15.21 18.11
N TYR A 351 6.43 -15.91 19.23
CA TYR A 351 6.87 -17.31 19.24
C TYR A 351 6.16 -18.17 20.30
N ASN A 352 4.98 -17.76 20.74
CA ASN A 352 4.20 -18.43 21.80
C ASN A 352 3.23 -19.52 21.28
N GLY A 353 3.26 -19.82 19.97
CA GLY A 353 2.37 -20.82 19.34
C GLY A 353 0.99 -20.28 18.92
N HIS A 354 0.76 -18.97 19.03
CA HIS A 354 -0.48 -18.33 18.55
C HIS A 354 -0.37 -17.82 17.10
N GLN A 355 0.74 -18.08 16.45
CA GLN A 355 0.97 -17.70 15.05
C GLN A 355 0.43 -18.76 14.09
N ASP A 356 -0.08 -18.31 12.95
CA ASP A 356 -0.48 -19.19 11.86
C ASP A 356 0.72 -19.51 10.96
N ASP A 357 1.40 -20.62 11.24
CA ASP A 357 2.58 -21.05 10.48
C ASP A 357 2.25 -21.35 9.00
N ASN A 358 1.00 -21.71 8.66
CA ASN A 358 0.60 -21.89 7.25
C ASN A 358 0.47 -20.55 6.52
N ALA A 359 -0.07 -19.53 7.18
CA ALA A 359 -0.11 -18.17 6.61
C ALA A 359 1.29 -17.58 6.44
N ILE A 360 2.16 -17.77 7.44
CA ILE A 360 3.59 -17.37 7.36
C ILE A 360 4.27 -18.08 6.18
N CYS A 361 4.04 -19.38 6.02
CA CYS A 361 4.54 -20.17 4.90
C CYS A 361 4.04 -19.62 3.56
N TYR A 362 2.73 -19.35 3.46
CA TYR A 362 2.13 -18.76 2.26
C TYR A 362 2.79 -17.42 1.91
N LEU A 363 2.91 -16.50 2.85
CA LEU A 363 3.51 -15.17 2.63
C LEU A 363 4.97 -15.29 2.17
N THR A 364 5.74 -16.21 2.78
CA THR A 364 7.12 -16.49 2.38
C THR A 364 7.19 -16.98 0.93
N LEU A 365 6.32 -17.93 0.54
CA LEU A 365 6.29 -18.45 -0.82
C LEU A 365 5.72 -17.44 -1.83
N ALA A 366 4.79 -16.60 -1.42
CA ALA A 366 4.27 -15.51 -2.25
C ALA A 366 5.38 -14.49 -2.59
N ASN A 367 6.16 -14.06 -1.61
CA ASN A 367 7.31 -13.18 -1.84
C ASN A 367 8.34 -13.85 -2.77
N LYS A 368 8.65 -15.13 -2.53
CA LYS A 368 9.57 -15.87 -3.40
C LYS A 368 9.07 -15.94 -4.84
N LEU A 369 7.79 -16.29 -5.04
CA LEU A 369 7.16 -16.34 -6.36
C LEU A 369 7.19 -14.97 -7.06
N VAL A 370 6.84 -13.91 -6.36
CA VAL A 370 6.83 -12.55 -6.92
C VAL A 370 8.20 -12.18 -7.49
N HIS A 371 9.28 -12.50 -6.75
CA HIS A 371 10.65 -12.24 -7.20
C HIS A 371 11.18 -13.25 -8.22
N GLU A 372 10.63 -14.48 -8.28
CA GLU A 372 10.89 -15.40 -9.41
C GLU A 372 10.31 -14.87 -10.71
N VAL A 373 9.09 -14.30 -10.67
CA VAL A 373 8.42 -13.73 -11.85
C VAL A 373 9.08 -12.42 -12.27
N ASN A 374 9.34 -11.54 -11.32
CA ASN A 374 10.02 -10.26 -11.55
C ASN A 374 11.02 -9.99 -10.42
N PRO A 375 12.34 -10.20 -10.65
CA PRO A 375 13.37 -9.99 -9.63
C PRO A 375 13.46 -8.53 -9.09
N LYS A 376 12.82 -7.58 -9.77
CA LYS A 376 12.77 -6.16 -9.38
C LYS A 376 11.39 -5.77 -8.82
N ALA A 377 10.50 -6.72 -8.63
CA ALA A 377 9.21 -6.46 -8.03
C ALA A 377 9.35 -5.88 -6.61
N ILE A 378 8.31 -5.18 -6.19
CA ILE A 378 8.23 -4.52 -4.89
C ILE A 378 7.19 -5.25 -4.05
N THR A 379 7.56 -5.71 -2.87
CA THR A 379 6.62 -6.28 -1.91
C THR A 379 6.64 -5.52 -0.59
N ILE A 380 5.45 -5.07 -0.16
CA ILE A 380 5.26 -4.28 1.05
C ILE A 380 4.27 -5.00 1.94
N ALA A 381 4.60 -5.18 3.22
CA ALA A 381 3.67 -5.74 4.20
C ALA A 381 2.98 -4.65 5.02
N GLU A 382 1.67 -4.70 5.07
CA GLU A 382 0.92 -3.96 6.09
C GLU A 382 0.90 -4.81 7.36
N GLU A 383 1.76 -4.44 8.31
CA GLU A 383 1.95 -5.25 9.52
C GLU A 383 2.31 -4.36 10.71
N VAL A 384 1.51 -4.41 11.77
CA VAL A 384 1.61 -3.52 12.94
C VAL A 384 2.25 -4.19 14.16
N SER A 385 2.32 -5.54 14.21
CA SER A 385 2.81 -6.24 15.41
C SER A 385 4.31 -6.07 15.65
N GLY A 386 5.09 -5.87 14.59
CA GLY A 386 6.54 -5.83 14.68
C GLY A 386 7.22 -7.20 14.57
N MET A 387 6.55 -8.21 14.01
CA MET A 387 7.09 -9.57 13.82
C MET A 387 8.51 -9.53 13.24
N PRO A 388 9.54 -10.08 13.94
CA PRO A 388 10.91 -10.09 13.45
C PRO A 388 11.07 -10.88 12.14
N GLY A 389 11.89 -10.36 11.23
CA GLY A 389 12.20 -11.03 9.97
C GLY A 389 11.18 -10.82 8.86
N LEU A 390 10.15 -10.01 9.06
CA LEU A 390 9.11 -9.80 8.04
C LEU A 390 9.69 -9.26 6.73
N ALA A 391 10.50 -8.19 6.81
CA ALA A 391 11.18 -7.60 5.65
C ALA A 391 12.67 -7.98 5.60
N THR A 392 12.97 -9.22 5.97
CA THR A 392 14.30 -9.83 5.87
C THR A 392 14.28 -10.93 4.80
N LYS A 393 15.39 -11.14 4.14
CA LYS A 393 15.52 -12.15 3.08
C LYS A 393 15.20 -13.56 3.57
N ILE A 394 14.61 -14.37 2.69
CA ILE A 394 14.22 -15.76 3.01
C ILE A 394 15.45 -16.60 3.39
N GLU A 395 16.56 -16.47 2.67
CA GLU A 395 17.81 -17.18 2.96
C GLU A 395 18.42 -16.82 4.31
N ASP A 396 18.10 -15.66 4.84
CA ASP A 396 18.54 -15.18 6.16
C ASP A 396 17.59 -15.60 7.30
N GLY A 397 16.46 -16.25 6.97
CA GLY A 397 15.45 -16.71 7.91
C GLY A 397 14.24 -15.79 8.03
N GLY A 398 14.13 -14.78 7.14
CA GLY A 398 12.97 -13.89 7.07
C GLY A 398 11.87 -14.40 6.13
N TYR A 399 10.84 -13.55 5.93
CA TYR A 399 9.66 -13.89 5.10
C TYR A 399 9.70 -13.27 3.71
N GLY A 400 10.74 -12.49 3.39
CA GLY A 400 11.08 -12.06 2.03
C GLY A 400 10.36 -10.83 1.52
N PHE A 401 9.64 -10.08 2.36
CA PHE A 401 9.15 -8.76 1.96
C PHE A 401 10.31 -7.79 1.75
N ASP A 402 10.18 -6.87 0.80
CA ASP A 402 11.16 -5.80 0.62
C ASP A 402 10.99 -4.69 1.66
N TYR A 403 9.75 -4.43 2.07
CA TYR A 403 9.40 -3.35 2.98
C TYR A 403 8.29 -3.76 3.96
N ARG A 404 8.31 -3.11 5.12
CA ARG A 404 7.21 -3.06 6.08
C ARG A 404 6.65 -1.64 6.13
N MET A 405 5.35 -1.45 6.27
CA MET A 405 4.77 -0.14 6.56
C MET A 405 5.12 0.30 7.99
N ALA A 406 5.58 1.53 8.16
CA ALA A 406 5.91 2.10 9.49
C ALA A 406 4.64 2.67 10.14
N MET A 407 3.72 1.79 10.55
CA MET A 407 2.38 2.14 11.04
C MET A 407 2.38 2.91 12.36
N ASN A 408 3.48 2.86 13.11
CA ASN A 408 3.67 3.66 14.33
C ASN A 408 3.72 5.18 14.06
N ILE A 409 4.24 5.59 12.90
CA ILE A 409 4.46 7.02 12.58
C ILE A 409 3.15 7.80 12.45
N PRO A 410 2.15 7.40 11.63
CA PRO A 410 0.88 8.12 11.56
C PRO A 410 0.14 8.15 12.90
N ASP A 411 0.13 7.05 13.65
CA ASP A 411 -0.49 7.00 14.97
C ASP A 411 0.16 8.00 15.94
N PHE A 412 1.49 8.09 15.90
CA PHE A 412 2.23 9.08 16.69
C PHE A 412 1.85 10.51 16.32
N TRP A 413 1.79 10.84 15.02
CA TRP A 413 1.42 12.19 14.59
C TRP A 413 -0.01 12.55 14.97
N ILE A 414 -0.96 11.63 14.80
CA ILE A 414 -2.35 11.86 15.21
C ILE A 414 -2.43 12.12 16.70
N LYS A 415 -1.83 11.27 17.54
CA LYS A 415 -1.80 11.46 18.99
C LYS A 415 -1.12 12.79 19.39
N THR A 416 -0.01 13.11 18.75
CA THR A 416 0.70 14.37 19.02
C THR A 416 -0.19 15.59 18.74
N ILE A 417 -0.94 15.58 17.62
CA ILE A 417 -1.80 16.70 17.22
C ILE A 417 -3.07 16.77 18.08
N THR A 418 -3.64 15.60 18.46
CA THR A 418 -4.92 15.57 19.18
C THR A 418 -4.79 15.74 20.68
N ASP A 419 -3.73 15.17 21.27
CA ASP A 419 -3.59 15.03 22.72
C ASP A 419 -2.69 16.09 23.32
N HIS A 420 -1.91 16.82 22.50
CA HIS A 420 -0.94 17.81 22.97
C HIS A 420 -1.08 19.15 22.26
N ILE A 421 -0.98 20.23 23.03
CA ILE A 421 -0.79 21.57 22.48
C ILE A 421 0.63 21.72 21.94
N ASP A 422 0.86 22.66 21.03
CA ASP A 422 2.16 22.85 20.36
C ASP A 422 3.32 23.02 21.35
N GLU A 423 3.06 23.68 22.48
CA GLU A 423 4.03 23.92 23.54
C GLU A 423 4.56 22.65 24.23
N ASP A 424 3.82 21.54 24.14
CA ASP A 424 4.16 20.27 24.78
C ASP A 424 4.83 19.27 23.82
N TRP A 425 5.01 19.64 22.56
CA TRP A 425 5.64 18.77 21.56
C TRP A 425 7.13 18.58 21.90
N LYS A 426 7.57 17.31 21.89
CA LYS A 426 8.92 16.91 22.28
C LYS A 426 9.73 16.43 21.07
N PRO A 427 10.70 17.19 20.57
CA PRO A 427 11.59 16.78 19.48
C PRO A 427 12.30 15.44 19.70
N SER A 428 12.68 15.12 20.94
CA SER A 428 13.27 13.83 21.29
C SER A 428 12.35 12.66 20.97
N SER A 429 11.08 12.77 21.35
CA SER A 429 10.06 11.75 21.06
C SER A 429 9.76 11.65 19.55
N MET A 430 9.67 12.80 18.87
CA MET A 430 9.46 12.84 17.42
C MET A 430 10.58 12.11 16.68
N PHE A 431 11.83 12.44 16.98
CA PHE A 431 12.98 11.84 16.33
C PHE A 431 13.07 10.33 16.60
N TRP A 432 12.84 9.94 17.85
CA TRP A 432 12.80 8.54 18.22
C TRP A 432 11.73 7.78 17.41
N GLU A 433 10.52 8.30 17.35
CA GLU A 433 9.40 7.62 16.70
C GLU A 433 9.60 7.45 15.18
N VAL A 434 10.06 8.51 14.49
CA VAL A 434 10.29 8.43 13.04
C VAL A 434 11.54 7.64 12.66
N THR A 435 12.39 7.29 13.63
CA THR A 435 13.60 6.48 13.43
C THR A 435 13.55 5.12 14.12
N ASN A 436 12.53 4.85 14.94
CA ASN A 436 12.35 3.58 15.66
C ASN A 436 11.91 2.47 14.70
N ARG A 437 12.87 1.63 14.32
CA ARG A 437 12.67 0.50 13.41
C ARG A 437 13.77 -0.53 13.58
N ARG A 438 13.51 -1.75 13.13
CA ARG A 438 14.56 -2.78 13.07
C ARG A 438 15.65 -2.37 12.08
N LYS A 439 16.90 -2.63 12.45
CA LYS A 439 18.07 -2.26 11.61
C LYS A 439 18.19 -3.13 10.36
N ASP A 440 17.70 -4.34 10.41
CA ASP A 440 17.74 -5.35 9.36
C ASP A 440 16.55 -5.27 8.38
N GLU A 441 15.61 -4.35 8.60
CA GLU A 441 14.43 -4.18 7.76
C GLU A 441 14.32 -2.78 7.17
N LYS A 442 13.77 -2.70 5.96
CA LYS A 442 13.40 -1.45 5.31
C LYS A 442 11.93 -1.14 5.55
N THR A 443 11.61 0.13 5.71
CA THR A 443 10.25 0.59 5.99
C THR A 443 9.77 1.61 4.97
N ILE A 444 8.45 1.65 4.77
CA ILE A 444 7.75 2.76 4.10
C ILE A 444 7.21 3.67 5.20
N SER A 445 7.79 4.85 5.32
CA SER A 445 7.34 5.86 6.29
C SER A 445 6.27 6.75 5.68
N TYR A 446 5.30 7.19 6.47
CA TYR A 446 4.22 8.06 6.02
C TYR A 446 3.61 8.83 7.20
N THR A 447 3.02 9.97 6.91
CA THR A 447 2.32 10.78 7.92
C THR A 447 0.88 10.32 8.09
N GLU A 448 0.24 9.97 6.98
CA GLU A 448 -1.11 9.43 6.91
C GLU A 448 -1.30 8.68 5.59
N SER A 449 -2.08 7.60 5.61
CA SER A 449 -2.59 6.86 4.45
C SER A 449 -4.10 7.09 4.32
N HIS A 450 -4.79 6.26 3.52
CA HIS A 450 -6.25 6.29 3.48
C HIS A 450 -6.89 5.96 4.85
N ASP A 451 -6.24 5.14 5.69
CA ASP A 451 -6.79 4.64 6.95
C ASP A 451 -7.04 5.75 7.98
N GLN A 452 -6.14 6.73 8.06
CA GLN A 452 -6.20 7.77 9.08
C GLN A 452 -7.31 8.80 8.86
N ALA A 453 -7.91 8.84 7.66
CA ALA A 453 -8.95 9.77 7.31
C ALA A 453 -10.31 9.11 6.99
N LEU A 454 -10.51 7.85 7.37
CA LEU A 454 -11.76 7.13 7.18
C LEU A 454 -12.90 7.71 8.02
N VAL A 455 -14.13 7.29 7.74
CA VAL A 455 -15.37 7.74 8.39
C VAL A 455 -15.23 7.81 9.91
N GLY A 456 -15.52 9.00 10.46
CA GLY A 456 -15.39 9.28 11.89
C GLY A 456 -14.04 9.83 12.31
N ASP A 457 -13.12 9.93 11.37
CA ASP A 457 -11.79 10.49 11.57
C ASP A 457 -11.52 11.71 10.65
N LYS A 458 -10.29 12.26 10.63
CA LYS A 458 -9.95 13.49 9.92
C LYS A 458 -8.53 13.39 9.34
N THR A 459 -8.29 14.06 8.21
CA THR A 459 -6.93 14.28 7.71
C THR A 459 -6.08 15.07 8.69
N ILE A 460 -4.76 14.90 8.66
CA ILE A 460 -3.84 15.65 9.53
C ILE A 460 -4.03 17.15 9.40
N ILE A 461 -4.17 17.66 8.18
CA ILE A 461 -4.37 19.11 8.00
C ILE A 461 -5.71 19.58 8.61
N PHE A 462 -6.75 18.78 8.50
CA PHE A 462 -8.05 19.12 9.10
C PHE A 462 -8.04 18.99 10.63
N ARG A 463 -7.22 18.12 11.20
CA ARG A 463 -6.96 18.09 12.66
C ARG A 463 -6.21 19.34 13.12
N LEU A 464 -5.30 19.88 12.30
CA LEU A 464 -4.53 21.07 12.62
C LEU A 464 -5.31 22.37 12.49
N ILE A 465 -6.27 22.46 11.55
CA ILE A 465 -6.95 23.72 11.19
C ILE A 465 -8.45 23.67 11.48
N ASP A 466 -9.11 22.52 11.26
CA ASP A 466 -10.56 22.29 11.40
C ASP A 466 -11.39 23.24 10.52
N ALA A 467 -12.50 23.76 11.05
CA ALA A 467 -13.49 24.56 10.33
C ALA A 467 -12.93 25.83 9.66
N ASP A 468 -11.81 26.36 10.13
CA ASP A 468 -11.14 27.52 9.52
C ASP A 468 -10.74 27.25 8.05
N MET A 469 -10.59 25.96 7.66
CA MET A 469 -10.33 25.59 6.25
C MET A 469 -11.47 25.99 5.30
N TYR A 470 -12.68 26.18 5.79
CA TYR A 470 -13.81 26.59 4.96
C TYR A 470 -13.84 28.10 4.68
N TRP A 471 -13.20 28.90 5.55
CA TRP A 471 -13.36 30.35 5.54
C TRP A 471 -12.07 31.12 5.34
N HIS A 472 -10.92 30.57 5.73
CA HIS A 472 -9.67 31.28 5.90
C HIS A 472 -8.50 30.74 5.04
N MET A 473 -8.79 29.92 4.02
CA MET A 473 -7.76 29.39 3.12
C MET A 473 -7.46 30.30 1.91
N GLN A 474 -7.93 31.55 1.92
CA GLN A 474 -7.59 32.53 0.87
C GLN A 474 -6.20 33.15 1.12
N LYS A 475 -5.47 33.40 0.02
CA LYS A 475 -4.23 34.16 0.09
C LYS A 475 -4.47 35.56 0.68
N GLY A 476 -3.64 35.96 1.64
CA GLY A 476 -3.74 37.25 2.33
C GLY A 476 -4.71 37.24 3.49
N ASP A 477 -5.33 36.11 3.82
CA ASP A 477 -6.04 35.96 5.09
C ASP A 477 -5.02 35.79 6.22
N GLU A 478 -5.23 36.48 7.34
CA GLU A 478 -4.32 36.51 8.48
C GLU A 478 -4.71 35.53 9.60
N SER A 479 -5.47 34.47 9.27
CA SER A 479 -5.83 33.45 10.26
C SER A 479 -4.59 32.75 10.83
N TYR A 480 -4.34 32.98 12.12
CA TYR A 480 -3.26 32.32 12.85
C TYR A 480 -3.38 30.78 12.81
N ILE A 481 -4.61 30.26 12.89
CA ILE A 481 -4.88 28.81 12.88
C ILE A 481 -4.44 28.19 11.56
N VAL A 482 -4.80 28.85 10.44
CA VAL A 482 -4.42 28.39 9.09
C VAL A 482 -2.91 28.45 8.90
N HIS A 483 -2.27 29.56 9.23
CA HIS A 483 -0.81 29.71 9.10
C HIS A 483 -0.05 28.70 9.97
N ARG A 484 -0.51 28.48 11.23
CA ARG A 484 0.00 27.44 12.11
C ARG A 484 -0.12 26.04 11.47
N GLY A 485 -1.32 25.72 10.98
CA GLY A 485 -1.60 24.40 10.40
C GLY A 485 -0.74 24.11 9.18
N ILE A 486 -0.62 25.06 8.24
CA ILE A 486 0.22 24.94 7.05
C ILE A 486 1.72 24.80 7.43
N ALA A 487 2.20 25.56 8.40
CA ALA A 487 3.59 25.46 8.85
C ALA A 487 3.89 24.07 9.44
N LEU A 488 3.05 23.58 10.36
CA LEU A 488 3.21 22.28 10.99
C LEU A 488 3.04 21.12 9.99
N HIS A 489 2.09 21.21 9.07
CA HIS A 489 1.89 20.21 8.03
C HIS A 489 3.18 20.02 7.20
N LYS A 490 3.81 21.10 6.76
CA LYS A 490 5.08 21.04 6.02
C LYS A 490 6.21 20.43 6.87
N MET A 491 6.32 20.82 8.13
CA MET A 491 7.36 20.34 9.05
C MET A 491 7.20 18.84 9.36
N ILE A 492 5.99 18.39 9.65
CA ILE A 492 5.66 16.97 9.90
C ILE A 492 6.06 16.11 8.69
N ARG A 493 5.66 16.53 7.49
CA ARG A 493 5.98 15.82 6.26
C ARG A 493 7.48 15.82 5.99
N LEU A 494 8.16 16.95 6.14
CA LEU A 494 9.60 17.05 5.97
C LEU A 494 10.36 16.11 6.91
N LEU A 495 10.03 16.12 8.21
CA LEU A 495 10.67 15.24 9.19
C LEU A 495 10.45 13.76 8.84
N THR A 496 9.22 13.37 8.52
CA THR A 496 8.88 11.98 8.17
C THR A 496 9.58 11.53 6.89
N ALA A 497 9.54 12.34 5.82
CA ALA A 497 10.11 11.99 4.52
C ALA A 497 11.65 12.00 4.52
N THR A 498 12.27 12.79 5.37
CA THR A 498 13.75 12.90 5.42
C THR A 498 14.41 11.96 6.42
N THR A 499 13.63 11.19 7.19
CA THR A 499 14.13 10.14 8.09
C THR A 499 13.88 8.70 7.58
N ILE A 500 13.47 8.51 6.32
CA ILE A 500 13.23 7.19 5.72
C ILE A 500 14.48 6.31 5.63
N ASN A 501 14.31 4.97 5.63
CA ASN A 501 15.34 3.99 5.27
C ASN A 501 14.95 3.07 4.10
N GLY A 502 13.79 3.28 3.53
CA GLY A 502 13.26 2.53 2.38
C GLY A 502 12.50 3.46 1.45
N GLY A 503 11.29 3.84 1.83
CA GLY A 503 10.44 4.71 1.04
C GLY A 503 9.57 5.65 1.86
N TYR A 504 8.84 6.50 1.13
CA TYR A 504 7.87 7.44 1.66
C TYR A 504 6.54 7.28 0.92
N LEU A 505 5.43 7.28 1.64
CA LEU A 505 4.08 7.18 1.07
C LEU A 505 3.29 8.44 1.38
N ASN A 506 2.52 8.89 0.39
CA ASN A 506 1.50 9.92 0.49
C ASN A 506 0.18 9.41 -0.08
N PHE A 507 -0.91 9.59 0.63
CA PHE A 507 -2.25 9.35 0.08
C PHE A 507 -2.71 10.56 -0.73
N MET A 508 -3.37 10.31 -1.86
CA MET A 508 -3.78 11.33 -2.83
C MET A 508 -4.54 12.50 -2.20
N GLY A 509 -4.02 13.70 -2.41
CA GLY A 509 -4.56 14.94 -1.88
C GLY A 509 -3.92 15.41 -0.58
N ASN A 510 -3.30 14.52 0.19
CA ASN A 510 -2.67 14.90 1.45
C ASN A 510 -1.45 15.81 1.24
N GLU A 511 -0.78 15.69 0.09
CA GLU A 511 0.37 16.53 -0.28
C GLU A 511 0.02 18.02 -0.36
N PHE A 512 -1.21 18.36 -0.75
CA PHE A 512 -1.66 19.74 -0.75
C PHE A 512 -2.62 20.09 0.40
N GLY A 513 -2.80 19.16 1.36
CA GLY A 513 -3.69 19.39 2.52
C GLY A 513 -5.17 19.32 2.16
N HIS A 514 -5.60 18.30 1.41
CA HIS A 514 -7.03 18.07 1.16
C HIS A 514 -7.80 17.99 2.48
N PRO A 515 -8.88 18.77 2.66
CA PRO A 515 -9.59 18.85 3.95
C PRO A 515 -10.47 17.64 4.22
N GLU A 516 -11.07 17.62 5.41
CA GLU A 516 -12.15 16.73 5.82
C GLU A 516 -11.68 15.28 6.01
N TRP A 517 -12.50 14.34 5.57
CA TRP A 517 -12.31 12.89 5.72
C TRP A 517 -12.75 12.15 4.45
N ILE A 518 -12.64 10.83 4.48
CA ILE A 518 -13.11 9.94 3.41
C ILE A 518 -14.39 9.26 3.89
N ASP A 519 -15.47 9.39 3.12
CA ASP A 519 -16.74 8.69 3.38
C ASP A 519 -17.38 8.30 2.05
N PHE A 520 -17.43 7.01 1.78
CA PHE A 520 -18.02 6.48 0.55
C PHE A 520 -19.54 6.48 0.62
N PRO A 521 -20.24 6.48 -0.54
CA PRO A 521 -21.68 6.41 -0.59
C PRO A 521 -22.23 5.23 0.19
N ARG A 522 -23.08 5.49 1.16
CA ARG A 522 -23.76 4.53 2.03
C ARG A 522 -25.07 5.10 2.51
N GLU A 523 -25.96 4.28 3.08
CA GLU A 523 -27.26 4.71 3.58
C GLU A 523 -27.15 5.88 4.58
N GLY A 524 -26.20 5.79 5.52
CA GLY A 524 -26.01 6.79 6.59
C GLY A 524 -25.58 8.17 6.12
N ASN A 525 -25.09 8.34 4.86
CA ASN A 525 -24.78 9.64 4.28
C ASN A 525 -25.64 9.99 3.05
N GLY A 526 -26.77 9.29 2.86
CA GLY A 526 -27.68 9.51 1.75
C GLY A 526 -27.06 9.16 0.38
N TRP A 527 -26.16 8.21 0.34
CA TRP A 527 -25.44 7.77 -0.87
C TRP A 527 -24.62 8.86 -1.54
N SER A 528 -24.10 9.82 -0.77
CA SER A 528 -23.35 10.98 -1.23
C SER A 528 -21.92 10.62 -1.61
N TYR A 529 -21.45 11.19 -2.72
CA TYR A 529 -20.05 11.13 -3.17
C TYR A 529 -19.21 12.32 -2.67
N LYS A 530 -19.80 13.22 -1.85
CA LYS A 530 -19.14 14.47 -1.42
C LYS A 530 -17.74 14.24 -0.87
N TYR A 531 -17.55 13.23 -0.03
CA TYR A 531 -16.29 12.87 0.63
C TYR A 531 -15.55 11.71 -0.04
N ALA A 532 -16.08 11.19 -1.17
CA ALA A 532 -15.46 10.12 -1.97
C ALA A 532 -14.88 10.64 -3.29
N ARG A 533 -14.28 11.81 -3.24
CA ARG A 533 -13.64 12.49 -4.38
C ARG A 533 -12.42 13.29 -3.94
N ARG A 534 -11.63 13.78 -4.90
CA ARG A 534 -10.57 14.76 -4.63
C ARG A 534 -10.93 16.10 -5.27
N GLN A 535 -10.94 17.14 -4.46
CA GLN A 535 -11.24 18.51 -4.89
C GLN A 535 -9.96 19.17 -5.43
N TRP A 536 -9.61 18.81 -6.66
CA TRP A 536 -8.40 19.32 -7.32
C TRP A 536 -8.41 20.82 -7.54
N ASP A 537 -9.59 21.44 -7.65
CA ASP A 537 -9.77 22.88 -7.73
C ASP A 537 -9.21 23.63 -6.51
N LEU A 538 -9.11 22.99 -5.35
CA LEU A 538 -8.49 23.61 -4.17
C LEU A 538 -7.01 23.92 -4.42
N VAL A 539 -6.26 22.98 -4.96
CA VAL A 539 -4.82 23.17 -5.25
C VAL A 539 -4.59 23.93 -6.54
N ASP A 540 -5.50 23.84 -7.51
CA ASP A 540 -5.38 24.53 -8.82
C ASP A 540 -5.76 26.01 -8.72
N ASN A 541 -6.50 26.43 -7.70
CA ASN A 541 -6.91 27.81 -7.51
C ASN A 541 -5.79 28.63 -6.85
N GLU A 542 -5.08 29.43 -7.62
CA GLU A 542 -3.99 30.28 -7.15
C GLU A 542 -4.39 31.32 -6.09
N LYS A 543 -5.69 31.56 -5.89
CA LYS A 543 -6.18 32.46 -4.83
C LYS A 543 -6.26 31.78 -3.45
N LEU A 544 -6.11 30.44 -3.42
CA LEU A 544 -6.14 29.66 -2.18
C LEU A 544 -4.71 29.25 -1.77
N THR A 545 -4.56 28.88 -0.51
CA THR A 545 -3.27 28.55 0.10
C THR A 545 -2.84 27.09 -0.08
N TYR A 546 -3.71 26.23 -0.59
CA TYR A 546 -3.44 24.79 -0.75
C TYR A 546 -2.21 24.49 -1.60
N HIS A 547 -1.98 25.25 -2.68
CA HIS A 547 -0.82 25.07 -3.57
C HIS A 547 0.51 25.25 -2.85
N TYR A 548 0.58 26.04 -1.77
CA TYR A 548 1.80 26.23 -0.96
C TYR A 548 2.30 24.91 -0.36
N MET A 549 1.37 24.05 0.10
CA MET A 549 1.70 22.73 0.64
C MET A 549 2.12 21.78 -0.48
N GLY A 550 1.39 21.78 -1.61
CA GLY A 550 1.72 20.95 -2.78
C GLY A 550 3.07 21.31 -3.42
N ASP A 551 3.37 22.60 -3.55
CA ASP A 551 4.66 23.07 -4.07
C ASP A 551 5.81 22.69 -3.14
N PHE A 552 5.61 22.81 -1.82
CA PHE A 552 6.59 22.39 -0.83
C PHE A 552 6.84 20.87 -0.89
N ASP A 553 5.77 20.07 -1.01
CA ASP A 553 5.88 18.61 -1.14
C ASP A 553 6.70 18.21 -2.37
N ALA A 554 6.42 18.83 -3.52
CA ALA A 554 7.16 18.57 -4.75
C ALA A 554 8.66 18.91 -4.63
N ASP A 555 9.01 20.05 -4.02
CA ASP A 555 10.40 20.44 -3.81
C ASP A 555 11.09 19.58 -2.74
N MET A 556 10.38 19.13 -1.72
CA MET A 556 10.87 18.14 -0.74
C MET A 556 11.21 16.82 -1.42
N LEU A 557 10.34 16.30 -2.29
CA LEU A 557 10.61 15.06 -3.05
C LEU A 557 11.77 15.24 -4.03
N LYS A 558 11.87 16.39 -4.67
CA LYS A 558 12.99 16.75 -5.56
C LYS A 558 14.32 16.78 -4.79
N LEU A 559 14.33 17.33 -3.59
CA LEU A 559 15.49 17.28 -2.68
C LEU A 559 15.92 15.84 -2.40
N ILE A 560 14.97 15.00 -1.95
CA ILE A 560 15.24 13.60 -1.61
C ILE A 560 15.80 12.83 -2.81
N LYS A 561 15.22 12.99 -3.99
CA LYS A 561 15.72 12.38 -5.24
C LYS A 561 17.08 12.90 -5.67
N GLY A 562 17.40 14.14 -5.35
CA GLY A 562 18.68 14.77 -5.67
C GLY A 562 19.85 14.27 -4.82
N ILE A 563 19.58 13.58 -3.72
CA ILE A 563 20.61 13.00 -2.84
C ILE A 563 20.81 11.54 -3.22
N ASN A 564 21.97 11.23 -3.80
CA ASN A 564 22.28 9.87 -4.23
C ASN A 564 22.19 8.88 -3.06
N ASP A 565 21.47 7.77 -3.28
CA ASP A 565 21.30 6.67 -2.33
C ASP A 565 20.74 7.11 -0.96
N PHE A 566 19.83 8.06 -0.97
CA PHE A 566 19.31 8.72 0.24
C PHE A 566 18.80 7.72 1.28
N GLN A 567 18.00 6.73 0.87
CA GLN A 567 17.37 5.75 1.75
C GLN A 567 18.38 4.85 2.50
N ASN A 568 19.59 4.70 2.00
CA ASN A 568 20.63 3.86 2.63
C ASN A 568 21.66 4.69 3.42
N THR A 569 21.46 6.02 3.53
CA THR A 569 22.36 6.87 4.32
C THR A 569 22.01 6.85 5.78
N ASP A 570 23.02 6.87 6.65
CA ASP A 570 22.82 6.95 8.08
C ASP A 570 22.13 8.26 8.47
N ILE A 571 21.31 8.20 9.50
CA ILE A 571 20.69 9.34 10.14
C ILE A 571 21.42 9.56 11.46
N GLN A 572 22.12 10.68 11.56
CA GLN A 572 22.86 11.03 12.75
C GLN A 572 22.16 12.19 13.47
N GLU A 573 21.64 11.92 14.64
CA GLU A 573 21.20 12.99 15.52
C GLU A 573 22.40 13.85 15.96
N ILE A 574 22.30 15.15 15.78
CA ILE A 574 23.29 16.13 16.20
C ILE A 574 22.90 16.73 17.53
N TRP A 575 21.63 17.14 17.66
CA TRP A 575 21.14 17.85 18.81
C TRP A 575 19.63 17.78 18.91
N HIS A 576 19.13 17.63 20.12
CA HIS A 576 17.75 17.97 20.44
C HIS A 576 17.67 18.73 21.78
N ASN A 577 16.63 19.53 21.93
CA ASN A 577 16.29 20.20 23.17
C ASN A 577 14.77 20.31 23.27
N ASP A 578 14.18 19.55 24.17
CA ASP A 578 12.72 19.54 24.37
C ASP A 578 12.17 20.85 24.96
N SER A 579 12.98 21.54 25.77
CA SER A 579 12.57 22.84 26.35
C SER A 579 12.57 23.96 25.31
N ASP A 580 13.50 23.94 24.37
CA ASP A 580 13.54 24.88 23.24
C ASP A 580 12.69 24.39 22.07
N GLN A 581 12.30 23.11 22.05
CA GLN A 581 11.59 22.43 20.98
C GLN A 581 12.37 22.42 19.66
N VAL A 582 13.67 22.21 19.75
CA VAL A 582 14.60 22.21 18.60
C VAL A 582 15.13 20.78 18.37
N LEU A 583 15.16 20.36 17.09
CA LEU A 583 15.77 19.12 16.62
C LEU A 583 16.77 19.40 15.51
N VAL A 584 17.92 18.79 15.55
CA VAL A 584 18.94 18.84 14.50
C VAL A 584 19.49 17.46 14.25
N TYR A 585 19.45 17.02 12.99
CA TYR A 585 20.11 15.78 12.57
C TYR A 585 20.76 15.94 11.20
N MET A 586 21.63 15.01 10.86
CA MET A 586 22.40 15.03 9.61
C MET A 586 22.21 13.73 8.82
N ARG A 587 22.21 13.87 7.50
CA ARG A 587 22.36 12.77 6.53
C ARG A 587 23.34 13.20 5.45
N LYS A 588 24.46 12.49 5.30
CA LYS A 588 25.58 12.90 4.41
C LYS A 588 25.99 14.36 4.70
N ASP A 589 25.98 15.21 3.67
CA ASP A 589 26.36 16.62 3.74
C ASP A 589 25.15 17.55 4.01
N TYR A 590 24.01 16.98 4.40
CA TYR A 590 22.77 17.73 4.65
C TYR A 590 22.45 17.74 6.13
N ILE A 591 22.14 18.93 6.63
CA ILE A 591 21.71 19.18 8.01
C ILE A 591 20.24 19.60 7.98
N PHE A 592 19.44 18.94 8.78
CA PHE A 592 18.01 19.20 8.96
C PHE A 592 17.80 19.84 10.33
N VAL A 593 17.26 21.05 10.34
CA VAL A 593 17.05 21.87 11.54
C VAL A 593 15.58 22.17 11.68
N PHE A 594 14.97 21.82 12.81
CA PHE A 594 13.57 22.09 13.10
C PHE A 594 13.45 22.88 14.39
N ASN A 595 12.67 23.94 14.37
CA ASN A 595 12.21 24.64 15.55
C ASN A 595 10.69 24.50 15.63
N PHE A 596 10.20 23.59 16.45
CA PHE A 596 8.77 23.37 16.68
C PHE A 596 8.16 24.36 17.68
N ASN A 597 8.97 25.20 18.34
CA ASN A 597 8.48 26.15 19.31
C ASN A 597 7.45 27.10 18.70
N PRO A 598 6.25 27.25 19.29
CA PRO A 598 5.18 28.06 18.71
C PRO A 598 5.41 29.58 18.82
N LYS A 599 6.31 30.02 19.70
CA LYS A 599 6.45 31.43 20.08
C LYS A 599 7.87 31.98 20.00
N LYS A 600 8.87 31.08 20.11
CA LYS A 600 10.26 31.49 20.31
C LYS A 600 11.09 31.26 19.06
N SER A 601 11.59 32.34 18.48
CA SER A 601 12.66 32.33 17.50
C SER A 601 14.01 32.51 18.21
N PHE A 602 15.05 31.83 17.70
CA PHE A 602 16.38 31.86 18.30
C PHE A 602 17.36 32.56 17.36
N THR A 603 18.08 33.57 17.86
CA THR A 603 18.95 34.43 17.03
C THR A 603 20.33 33.83 16.74
N ASP A 604 20.86 33.04 17.65
CA ASP A 604 22.23 32.44 17.56
C ASP A 604 22.24 31.00 18.06
N TYR A 605 21.29 30.18 17.57
CA TYR A 605 21.20 28.82 18.02
C TYR A 605 22.37 27.99 17.48
N GLY A 606 23.25 27.53 18.38
CA GLY A 606 24.49 26.84 18.02
C GLY A 606 24.41 25.34 18.25
N PHE A 607 24.94 24.57 17.31
CA PHE A 607 25.15 23.14 17.43
C PHE A 607 26.44 22.72 16.72
N LEU A 608 26.98 21.56 17.09
CA LEU A 608 28.27 21.07 16.57
C LEU A 608 28.07 20.39 15.21
N VAL A 609 28.92 20.77 14.25
CA VAL A 609 28.90 20.17 12.90
C VAL A 609 30.33 20.01 12.37
N THR A 610 30.50 19.34 11.24
CA THR A 610 31.76 19.31 10.49
C THR A 610 32.15 20.72 10.03
N PRO A 611 33.45 21.11 10.15
CA PRO A 611 33.89 22.41 9.67
C PRO A 611 33.49 22.66 8.21
N GLY A 612 33.05 23.87 7.89
CA GLY A 612 32.75 24.22 6.51
C GLY A 612 31.79 25.37 6.32
N THR A 613 31.35 25.51 5.10
CA THR A 613 30.32 26.46 4.66
C THR A 613 29.05 25.71 4.32
N TYR A 614 27.94 26.27 4.73
CA TYR A 614 26.61 25.68 4.54
C TYR A 614 25.68 26.68 3.85
N GLU A 615 24.85 26.20 2.96
CA GLU A 615 23.81 26.99 2.27
C GLU A 615 22.42 26.38 2.49
N THR A 616 21.41 27.24 2.63
CA THR A 616 20.02 26.83 2.73
C THR A 616 19.52 26.35 1.37
N ILE A 617 18.96 25.15 1.32
CA ILE A 617 18.43 24.54 0.10
C ILE A 617 16.92 24.28 0.14
N LEU A 618 16.32 24.23 1.33
CA LEU A 618 14.89 24.14 1.54
C LEU A 618 14.54 24.81 2.86
N ASN A 619 13.47 25.61 2.88
CA ASN A 619 13.02 26.33 4.05
C ASN A 619 11.49 26.39 4.07
N THR A 620 10.86 25.81 5.10
CA THR A 620 9.41 25.79 5.22
C THR A 620 8.78 27.17 5.39
N ASP A 621 9.56 28.17 5.85
CA ASP A 621 9.12 29.57 6.03
C ASP A 621 9.35 30.44 4.78
N ASN A 622 9.82 29.88 3.68
CA ASN A 622 9.97 30.64 2.44
C ASN A 622 8.58 31.08 1.93
N PRO A 623 8.42 32.37 1.51
CA PRO A 623 7.16 32.90 0.98
C PRO A 623 6.57 32.13 -0.21
N ILE A 624 7.40 31.45 -1.01
CA ILE A 624 6.89 30.59 -2.10
C ILE A 624 6.04 29.42 -1.59
N TYR A 625 6.19 29.06 -0.33
CA TYR A 625 5.39 28.04 0.37
C TYR A 625 4.45 28.64 1.43
N GLY A 626 4.11 29.92 1.29
CA GLY A 626 3.22 30.64 2.21
C GLY A 626 3.82 30.92 3.58
N GLY A 627 5.14 30.92 3.72
CA GLY A 627 5.83 31.35 4.93
C GLY A 627 6.01 32.87 5.00
N TYR A 628 6.54 33.34 6.13
CA TYR A 628 6.76 34.75 6.39
C TYR A 628 8.07 35.31 5.84
N GLY A 629 9.00 34.43 5.42
CA GLY A 629 10.31 34.83 4.91
C GLY A 629 11.21 35.48 5.96
N LEU A 630 11.18 34.98 7.18
CA LEU A 630 11.94 35.54 8.31
C LEU A 630 13.45 35.32 8.19
N THR A 631 13.90 34.49 7.23
CA THR A 631 15.32 34.24 6.92
C THR A 631 15.59 34.50 5.45
N ASP A 632 16.80 34.95 5.13
CA ASP A 632 17.28 35.07 3.76
C ASP A 632 18.03 33.76 3.38
N ASP A 633 17.40 32.93 2.55
CA ASP A 633 17.95 31.64 2.11
C ASP A 633 19.24 31.77 1.26
N LYS A 634 19.59 32.98 0.82
CA LYS A 634 20.84 33.25 0.06
C LYS A 634 22.04 33.44 0.96
N VAL A 635 21.85 33.61 2.27
CA VAL A 635 22.94 33.76 3.23
C VAL A 635 23.69 32.44 3.36
N LYS A 636 25.02 32.52 3.27
CA LYS A 636 25.90 31.39 3.56
C LYS A 636 26.29 31.38 5.03
N HIS A 637 26.22 30.22 5.63
CA HIS A 637 26.56 30.02 7.04
C HIS A 637 27.94 29.37 7.15
N PHE A 638 28.75 29.88 8.04
CA PHE A 638 30.13 29.40 8.27
C PHE A 638 30.24 28.84 9.67
N THR A 639 31.02 27.78 9.82
CA THR A 639 31.35 27.27 11.16
C THR A 639 32.32 28.21 11.88
N ILE A 640 32.19 28.28 13.20
CA ILE A 640 33.03 29.07 14.08
C ILE A 640 33.75 28.12 15.02
N SER A 641 35.10 28.18 15.02
CA SER A 641 35.92 27.39 15.92
C SER A 641 35.89 27.97 17.33
N ASP A 642 35.67 27.14 18.34
CA ASP A 642 35.79 27.50 19.75
C ASP A 642 37.05 26.86 20.35
N GLU A 643 38.01 27.72 20.69
CA GLU A 643 39.28 27.30 21.29
C GLU A 643 39.23 27.21 22.83
N LEU A 644 38.12 27.64 23.47
CA LEU A 644 38.01 27.78 24.92
C LEU A 644 37.76 26.49 25.69
N TYR A 645 37.43 25.38 24.99
CA TYR A 645 37.18 24.09 25.64
C TYR A 645 38.33 23.08 25.41
N LYS A 646 39.26 22.98 26.40
CA LYS A 646 40.16 21.84 26.62
C LYS A 646 40.81 21.21 25.38
N LYS A 647 41.68 21.88 24.66
CA LYS A 647 42.57 21.31 23.62
C LYS A 647 41.90 20.67 22.39
N GLU A 648 40.57 20.55 22.31
CA GLU A 648 39.85 20.09 21.14
C GLU A 648 39.14 21.28 20.51
N LYS A 649 39.44 21.56 19.25
CA LYS A 649 38.70 22.53 18.46
C LYS A 649 37.28 21.98 18.23
N LYS A 650 36.28 22.67 18.73
CA LYS A 650 34.88 22.39 18.42
C LYS A 650 34.39 23.39 17.39
N GLU A 651 33.72 22.88 16.35
CA GLU A 651 33.18 23.71 15.27
C GLU A 651 31.67 23.87 15.47
N TRP A 652 31.23 25.08 15.61
CA TRP A 652 29.85 25.46 15.85
C TRP A 652 29.25 26.07 14.60
N LEU A 653 28.07 25.61 14.20
CA LEU A 653 27.21 26.33 13.28
C LEU A 653 26.17 27.07 14.11
N LYS A 654 26.04 28.38 13.89
CA LYS A 654 25.06 29.24 14.57
C LYS A 654 24.06 29.77 13.56
N LEU A 655 22.77 29.60 13.85
CA LEU A 655 21.69 29.98 12.95
C LEU A 655 20.65 30.84 13.67
N TYR A 656 20.01 31.71 12.91
CA TYR A 656 18.70 32.21 13.25
C TYR A 656 17.68 31.18 12.82
N ILE A 657 16.90 30.65 13.77
CA ILE A 657 15.86 29.66 13.52
C ILE A 657 14.52 30.21 14.00
N PRO A 658 13.65 30.64 13.07
CA PRO A 658 12.31 31.16 13.40
C PRO A 658 11.43 30.10 14.07
N ALA A 659 10.43 30.56 14.82
CA ALA A 659 9.38 29.68 15.38
C ALA A 659 8.65 28.92 14.26
N ARG A 660 8.28 27.66 14.52
CA ARG A 660 7.58 26.76 13.57
C ARG A 660 8.24 26.73 12.19
N THR A 661 9.54 26.53 12.15
CA THR A 661 10.30 26.49 10.90
C THR A 661 11.19 25.25 10.83
N GLY A 662 11.19 24.61 9.67
CA GLY A 662 12.16 23.57 9.29
C GLY A 662 13.06 24.05 8.16
N VAL A 663 14.37 23.89 8.30
CA VAL A 663 15.37 24.32 7.33
C VAL A 663 16.28 23.16 6.99
N VAL A 664 16.62 23.00 5.70
CA VAL A 664 17.60 22.04 5.23
C VAL A 664 18.81 22.80 4.69
N LEU A 665 19.96 22.49 5.25
CA LEU A 665 21.26 23.04 4.85
C LEU A 665 22.09 22.00 4.12
N ARG A 666 22.86 22.43 3.14
CA ARG A 666 23.85 21.58 2.45
C ARG A 666 25.24 22.15 2.67
N LYS A 667 26.17 21.28 3.03
CA LYS A 667 27.58 21.62 3.09
C LYS A 667 28.11 21.86 1.67
N THR A 668 28.83 22.97 1.46
CA THR A 668 29.37 23.36 0.14
C THR A 668 30.89 23.20 0.04
N ASN A 669 31.62 23.29 1.17
CA ASN A 669 33.08 23.13 1.27
C ASN A 669 33.46 22.51 2.60
#